data_7951442d3fd45ee321a2a9bf53b1bbbb
#
_entry.id   7951442d3fd45ee321a2a9bf53b1bbbb
#
_cell.length_a   1.000
_cell.length_b   1.000
_cell.length_c   1.000
_cell.angle_alpha   90.00
_cell.angle_beta   90.00
_cell.angle_gamma   90.00
#
_symmetry.space_group_name_H-M   'P 1'
#
loop_
_entity.id
_entity.type
_entity.pdbx_description
1 polymer ?
#
loop_
_entity_poly.entity_id
_entity_poly.type
_entity_poly.pdbx_seq_one_letter_code
_entity_poly.pdbx_strand_id
1 'polypeptide(L)'
;MTKVTDYVRYLDINDAVAGVKYTMDGVAYSRTYFASNPDSCVVVRYTASQNGKINTTLTLKNQNGRNVSYTVDNNNQATITFDGQVARQDDHGATTPESYYCAARIVTDGGTITKNAKGIIEVNGANSMTVYLRGLTDFAPDAPTYVSGANLLVGRATATVNGAQNKGYDALLAAHKTDYKSLFDRCQLTLGDVKNNIPTPQLISNYRDNQHDNLFLEELYFNYGRYLLISSSRGVSLPANLQGIWNDNNTPAWHSDIHANINVQMNYWPAEPTNLSELHRPFLDYIYREACVKPTWRRFAQDMGHVNTGWTLPTENNIYGSGTTFANTYTVANAWYCQHLWQHYTYTMDKDFLRTKAFPAMKSAVDYWFKKLVKAADGTYECPNEWSPEHGPTENATAHSQQLVWDLFNNTRKAIKVLGDDVVSKAFRDSLATYFAKLDDGCHTEVNPADGKTYLREWKYSSQFNNPSKIGVNEYKAHRHISHLMGLYPCTQISEDADKTVFEAARQSLIARGDGHGTGWSLGHKINLNARAYEGQHCHNLIKRALQQTWDTGVNEAAGGIYENLWDAHAPYQIDGNFGYTAGVAEMLLQSHNDKLVILPALPTTFWQKGSVKGLKAVGNFTVDIDWAGAKATKVQIVSNMGTTCIVKYTNVAKDYKVTTADGKTVKAKRISDDEISFPTVKGGVYVIVSKTADAIAAIQKAQDGDIASVDYYSLNGTKTSQSQSRGVYIKQMKYSNGTTSTTKVIN
;
A
#
# COMPACT_ATOMS: atom_id res chain seq x y z
N MET A 1 30.53 -34.15 -12.62
CA MET A 1 29.73 -32.95 -12.28
C MET A 1 29.21 -33.14 -10.86
N THR A 2 29.46 -32.19 -9.99
CA THR A 2 28.96 -32.18 -8.62
C THR A 2 27.41 -32.12 -8.66
N LYS A 3 26.75 -33.10 -8.08
CA LYS A 3 25.28 -33.17 -8.09
C LYS A 3 24.72 -32.34 -6.94
N VAL A 4 23.95 -31.32 -7.24
CA VAL A 4 23.17 -30.55 -6.27
C VAL A 4 21.77 -31.13 -6.18
N THR A 5 21.28 -31.43 -4.95
CA THR A 5 19.92 -31.90 -4.66
C THR A 5 19.27 -30.98 -3.63
N ASP A 6 17.99 -31.15 -3.42
CA ASP A 6 17.18 -30.46 -2.39
C ASP A 6 17.31 -28.92 -2.45
N TYR A 7 17.48 -28.39 -3.67
CA TYR A 7 17.64 -26.95 -3.86
C TYR A 7 16.33 -26.22 -3.61
N VAL A 8 16.35 -25.30 -2.64
CA VAL A 8 15.24 -24.39 -2.34
C VAL A 8 15.78 -22.97 -2.17
N ARG A 9 15.21 -22.03 -2.89
CA ARG A 9 15.35 -20.59 -2.64
C ARG A 9 14.01 -20.04 -2.16
N TYR A 10 14.02 -19.28 -1.07
CA TYR A 10 12.78 -18.80 -0.46
C TYR A 10 12.93 -17.36 0.08
N LEU A 11 11.79 -16.70 0.19
CA LEU A 11 11.58 -15.51 0.99
C LEU A 11 10.43 -15.79 1.96
N ASP A 12 10.71 -15.76 3.26
CA ASP A 12 9.70 -15.81 4.29
C ASP A 12 9.26 -14.38 4.61
N ILE A 13 8.08 -13.99 4.12
CA ILE A 13 7.55 -12.64 4.33
C ILE A 13 7.00 -12.44 5.75
N ASN A 14 6.77 -13.50 6.55
CA ASN A 14 6.34 -13.35 7.93
C ASN A 14 7.50 -12.95 8.86
N ASP A 15 8.71 -13.34 8.49
CA ASP A 15 9.93 -13.05 9.26
C ASP A 15 10.86 -12.07 8.54
N ALA A 16 10.56 -11.70 7.28
CA ALA A 16 11.41 -10.93 6.36
C ALA A 16 12.82 -11.53 6.22
N VAL A 17 12.89 -12.84 6.04
CA VAL A 17 14.13 -13.61 5.92
C VAL A 17 14.16 -14.34 4.57
N ALA A 18 15.19 -14.10 3.78
CA ALA A 18 15.45 -14.84 2.56
C ALA A 18 16.47 -15.95 2.80
N GLY A 19 16.44 -17.00 1.99
CA GLY A 19 17.44 -18.05 2.11
C GLY A 19 17.54 -18.95 0.89
N VAL A 20 18.65 -19.71 0.91
CA VAL A 20 18.92 -20.78 -0.06
C VAL A 20 19.39 -22.01 0.72
N LYS A 21 18.81 -23.17 0.41
CA LYS A 21 19.21 -24.47 0.96
C LYS A 21 19.49 -25.43 -0.18
N TYR A 22 20.49 -26.27 -0.04
CA TYR A 22 20.79 -27.34 -1.00
C TYR A 22 21.71 -28.40 -0.36
N THR A 23 21.74 -29.57 -0.95
CA THR A 23 22.68 -30.64 -0.60
C THR A 23 23.68 -30.83 -1.76
N MET A 24 24.96 -30.90 -1.44
CA MET A 24 26.05 -31.11 -2.40
C MET A 24 27.06 -32.09 -1.80
N ASP A 25 27.33 -33.19 -2.49
CA ASP A 25 28.26 -34.26 -2.06
C ASP A 25 27.96 -34.76 -0.64
N GLY A 26 26.67 -34.91 -0.29
CA GLY A 26 26.20 -35.39 1.03
C GLY A 26 26.33 -34.37 2.16
N VAL A 27 26.68 -33.11 1.86
CA VAL A 27 26.71 -32.01 2.81
C VAL A 27 25.54 -31.07 2.55
N ALA A 28 24.69 -30.82 3.55
CA ALA A 28 23.63 -29.82 3.46
C ALA A 28 24.20 -28.41 3.75
N TYR A 29 23.92 -27.50 2.85
CA TYR A 29 24.30 -26.07 2.94
C TYR A 29 23.08 -25.19 3.14
N SER A 30 23.23 -24.12 3.93
CA SER A 30 22.23 -23.08 4.08
C SER A 30 22.86 -21.70 4.00
N ARG A 31 22.16 -20.80 3.31
CA ARG A 31 22.46 -19.38 3.29
C ARG A 31 21.21 -18.63 3.78
N THR A 32 21.40 -17.71 4.71
CA THR A 32 20.31 -16.89 5.27
C THR A 32 20.66 -15.42 5.09
N TYR A 33 19.68 -14.62 4.69
CA TYR A 33 19.81 -13.20 4.40
C TYR A 33 18.72 -12.42 5.10
N PHE A 34 19.07 -11.33 5.78
CA PHE A 34 18.08 -10.36 6.28
C PHE A 34 18.72 -8.96 6.43
N ALA A 35 17.88 -7.92 6.36
CA ALA A 35 18.26 -6.54 6.61
C ALA A 35 17.65 -6.09 7.94
N SER A 36 18.49 -5.99 8.98
CA SER A 36 18.06 -5.56 10.31
C SER A 36 17.90 -4.05 10.37
N ASN A 37 16.68 -3.55 10.53
CA ASN A 37 16.44 -2.13 10.73
C ASN A 37 17.00 -1.64 12.07
N PRO A 38 16.75 -2.30 13.24
CA PRO A 38 17.28 -1.84 14.52
C PRO A 38 18.82 -1.81 14.57
N ASP A 39 19.48 -2.67 13.81
CA ASP A 39 20.95 -2.75 13.78
C ASP A 39 21.56 -2.05 12.55
N SER A 40 20.72 -1.54 11.65
CA SER A 40 21.12 -0.80 10.45
C SER A 40 22.12 -1.54 9.55
N CYS A 41 22.04 -2.86 9.46
CA CYS A 41 22.94 -3.67 8.63
C CYS A 41 22.23 -4.81 7.91
N VAL A 42 22.81 -5.22 6.79
CA VAL A 42 22.47 -6.47 6.10
C VAL A 42 23.36 -7.58 6.65
N VAL A 43 22.74 -8.72 6.97
CA VAL A 43 23.42 -9.89 7.52
C VAL A 43 23.24 -11.07 6.58
N VAL A 44 24.38 -11.72 6.27
CA VAL A 44 24.40 -12.92 5.44
C VAL A 44 25.15 -14.02 6.22
N ARG A 45 24.52 -15.19 6.39
CA ARG A 45 25.16 -16.33 7.06
C ARG A 45 25.17 -17.55 6.16
N TYR A 46 26.32 -18.20 6.12
CA TYR A 46 26.56 -19.47 5.47
C TYR A 46 26.82 -20.55 6.52
N THR A 47 26.15 -21.68 6.41
CA THR A 47 26.38 -22.86 7.27
C THR A 47 26.45 -24.12 6.45
N ALA A 48 27.14 -25.15 6.97
CA ALA A 48 27.18 -26.50 6.44
C ALA A 48 26.85 -27.52 7.52
N SER A 49 26.27 -28.68 7.17
CA SER A 49 25.96 -29.75 8.12
C SER A 49 27.18 -30.52 8.62
N GLN A 50 28.36 -30.26 8.06
CA GLN A 50 29.64 -30.85 8.46
C GLN A 50 30.68 -29.74 8.67
N ASN A 51 31.52 -29.91 9.68
CA ASN A 51 32.60 -28.97 9.99
C ASN A 51 33.63 -28.87 8.86
N GLY A 52 34.21 -27.68 8.68
CA GLY A 52 35.25 -27.43 7.70
C GLY A 52 34.79 -27.44 6.23
N LYS A 53 33.48 -27.34 5.97
CA LYS A 53 32.92 -27.47 4.61
C LYS A 53 32.62 -26.12 3.92
N ILE A 54 32.79 -24.99 4.61
CA ILE A 54 32.64 -23.69 3.98
C ILE A 54 33.96 -23.30 3.35
N ASN A 55 34.02 -23.38 2.01
CA ASN A 55 35.13 -22.95 1.18
C ASN A 55 34.58 -22.02 0.11
N THR A 56 35.03 -20.77 0.10
CA THR A 56 34.47 -19.78 -0.83
C THR A 56 35.37 -18.58 -1.01
N THR A 57 35.19 -17.86 -2.10
CA THR A 57 35.81 -16.55 -2.32
C THR A 57 34.73 -15.47 -2.26
N LEU A 58 35.09 -14.32 -1.67
CA LEU A 58 34.24 -13.14 -1.60
C LEU A 58 34.88 -12.02 -2.41
N THR A 59 34.14 -11.53 -3.37
CA THR A 59 34.50 -10.37 -4.20
C THR A 59 33.35 -9.43 -4.31
N LEU A 60 33.63 -8.15 -4.50
CA LEU A 60 32.63 -7.17 -4.86
C LEU A 60 32.69 -6.94 -6.37
N LYS A 61 31.54 -7.06 -7.05
CA LYS A 61 31.45 -6.71 -8.46
C LYS A 61 31.56 -5.19 -8.60
N ASN A 62 32.61 -4.75 -9.27
CA ASN A 62 32.87 -3.33 -9.49
C ASN A 62 32.28 -2.92 -10.84
N GLN A 63 31.12 -2.28 -10.83
CA GLN A 63 30.44 -1.85 -12.06
C GLN A 63 31.00 -0.55 -12.67
N ASN A 64 31.73 0.27 -11.91
CA ASN A 64 32.12 1.61 -12.34
C ASN A 64 33.61 1.96 -12.10
N GLY A 65 34.51 0.98 -12.12
CA GLY A 65 35.94 1.21 -11.92
C GLY A 65 36.30 1.73 -10.51
N ARG A 66 35.46 1.48 -9.52
CA ARG A 66 35.67 1.98 -8.14
C ARG A 66 36.73 1.22 -7.42
N ASN A 67 37.43 1.89 -6.51
CA ASN A 67 38.44 1.27 -5.68
C ASN A 67 37.79 0.37 -4.62
N VAL A 68 38.03 -0.95 -4.72
CA VAL A 68 37.62 -1.93 -3.72
C VAL A 68 38.83 -2.32 -2.90
N SER A 69 38.76 -2.19 -1.58
CA SER A 69 39.83 -2.61 -0.67
C SER A 69 39.45 -3.92 0.03
N TYR A 70 40.41 -4.82 0.11
CA TYR A 70 40.31 -6.11 0.79
C TYR A 70 41.38 -6.19 1.89
N THR A 71 40.98 -6.37 3.13
CA THR A 71 41.90 -6.50 4.26
C THR A 71 41.61 -7.77 5.05
N VAL A 72 42.64 -8.40 5.60
CA VAL A 72 42.55 -9.49 6.57
C VAL A 72 43.37 -9.08 7.79
N ASP A 73 42.77 -9.16 8.97
CA ASP A 73 43.42 -8.79 10.23
C ASP A 73 44.04 -10.01 10.95
N ASN A 74 44.79 -9.75 12.02
CA ASN A 74 45.47 -10.79 12.82
C ASN A 74 44.49 -11.70 13.61
N ASN A 75 43.19 -11.34 13.65
CA ASN A 75 42.15 -12.11 14.31
C ASN A 75 41.44 -13.07 13.35
N ASN A 76 41.99 -13.33 12.16
CA ASN A 76 41.40 -14.15 11.12
C ASN A 76 40.01 -13.62 10.68
N GLN A 77 39.89 -12.29 10.53
CA GLN A 77 38.68 -11.62 10.07
C GLN A 77 39.01 -10.77 8.84
N ALA A 78 38.05 -10.61 7.95
CA ALA A 78 38.27 -9.78 6.77
C ALA A 78 37.29 -8.59 6.70
N THR A 79 37.72 -7.56 5.98
CA THR A 79 36.85 -6.42 5.64
C THR A 79 36.99 -6.11 4.15
N ILE A 80 35.85 -5.93 3.48
CA ILE A 80 35.78 -5.41 2.12
C ILE A 80 35.16 -4.03 2.21
N THR A 81 35.82 -3.03 1.61
CA THR A 81 35.26 -1.66 1.56
C THR A 81 35.33 -1.11 0.16
N PHE A 82 34.41 -0.22 -0.13
CA PHE A 82 34.45 0.63 -1.33
C PHE A 82 33.82 1.99 -1.06
N ASP A 83 34.30 2.98 -1.77
CA ASP A 83 33.81 4.35 -1.70
C ASP A 83 33.81 5.02 -3.07
N GLY A 84 33.18 6.16 -3.16
CA GLY A 84 33.14 6.97 -4.35
C GLY A 84 32.19 8.15 -4.23
N GLN A 85 31.99 8.81 -5.36
CA GLN A 85 31.10 9.95 -5.47
C GLN A 85 30.15 9.77 -6.66
N VAL A 86 28.94 10.31 -6.53
CA VAL A 86 27.97 10.46 -7.60
C VAL A 86 27.94 11.93 -7.99
N ALA A 87 28.12 12.22 -9.29
CA ALA A 87 27.96 13.56 -9.79
C ALA A 87 26.51 14.02 -9.56
N ARG A 88 26.36 15.19 -8.97
CA ARG A 88 25.06 15.82 -8.80
C ARG A 88 24.75 16.66 -10.03
N GLN A 89 23.58 16.40 -10.60
CA GLN A 89 22.93 17.31 -11.52
C GLN A 89 21.63 17.79 -10.87
N ASP A 90 21.55 19.02 -10.44
CA ASP A 90 20.27 19.64 -10.14
C ASP A 90 20.06 20.85 -11.08
N ASP A 91 18.81 21.16 -11.33
CA ASP A 91 18.39 22.23 -12.24
C ASP A 91 18.78 23.64 -11.74
N HIS A 92 19.42 23.71 -10.58
CA HIS A 92 19.79 24.94 -9.89
C HIS A 92 21.30 25.15 -9.77
N GLY A 93 22.09 24.36 -10.51
CA GLY A 93 23.54 24.52 -10.62
C GLY A 93 24.33 24.12 -9.38
N ALA A 94 23.75 23.36 -8.46
CA ALA A 94 24.51 22.80 -7.36
C ALA A 94 25.41 21.65 -7.87
N THR A 95 26.71 21.78 -7.63
CA THR A 95 27.75 20.87 -8.13
C THR A 95 28.38 19.99 -7.04
N THR A 96 27.91 20.11 -5.78
CA THR A 96 28.47 19.32 -4.68
C THR A 96 28.12 17.85 -4.86
N PRO A 97 29.09 16.96 -5.16
CA PRO A 97 28.79 15.56 -5.38
C PRO A 97 28.32 14.89 -4.09
N GLU A 98 27.50 13.86 -4.23
CA GLU A 98 27.10 12.98 -3.13
C GLU A 98 28.13 11.86 -2.98
N SER A 99 28.64 11.67 -1.78
CA SER A 99 29.62 10.64 -1.47
C SER A 99 28.95 9.41 -0.87
N TYR A 100 29.49 8.24 -1.15
CA TYR A 100 29.07 6.97 -0.55
C TYR A 100 30.24 6.17 -0.03
N TYR A 101 29.95 5.31 0.95
CA TYR A 101 30.88 4.36 1.52
C TYR A 101 30.16 3.07 1.90
N CYS A 102 30.81 1.94 1.66
CA CYS A 102 30.31 0.63 2.09
C CYS A 102 31.42 -0.14 2.81
N ALA A 103 31.04 -0.84 3.87
CA ALA A 103 31.88 -1.80 4.58
C ALA A 103 31.16 -3.14 4.73
N ALA A 104 31.87 -4.23 4.45
CA ALA A 104 31.42 -5.59 4.71
C ALA A 104 32.46 -6.28 5.62
N ARG A 105 32.05 -6.65 6.84
CA ARG A 105 32.84 -7.39 7.81
C ARG A 105 32.57 -8.87 7.69
N ILE A 106 33.59 -9.70 7.51
CA ILE A 106 33.52 -11.15 7.34
C ILE A 106 34.16 -11.83 8.54
N VAL A 107 33.44 -12.73 9.18
CA VAL A 107 33.90 -13.55 10.30
C VAL A 107 33.51 -15.01 10.06
N THR A 108 34.35 -15.94 10.56
CA THR A 108 34.15 -17.38 10.47
C THR A 108 34.18 -18.05 11.83
N ASP A 109 33.49 -19.17 11.95
CA ASP A 109 33.71 -20.16 12.99
C ASP A 109 34.60 -21.25 12.40
N GLY A 110 35.79 -21.38 12.93
CA GLY A 110 36.85 -22.24 12.39
C GLY A 110 37.38 -21.79 11.03
N GLY A 111 38.26 -22.59 10.45
CA GLY A 111 38.89 -22.32 9.16
C GLY A 111 39.85 -21.13 9.16
N THR A 112 40.24 -20.71 7.96
CA THR A 112 41.14 -19.58 7.75
C THR A 112 40.60 -18.59 6.73
N ILE A 113 40.88 -17.31 6.95
CA ILE A 113 40.62 -16.24 5.99
C ILE A 113 41.94 -15.71 5.46
N THR A 114 42.12 -15.70 4.15
CA THR A 114 43.34 -15.24 3.48
C THR A 114 42.99 -14.35 2.29
N LYS A 115 44.00 -13.75 1.69
CA LYS A 115 43.90 -13.18 0.34
C LYS A 115 44.51 -14.16 -0.66
N ASN A 116 43.81 -14.45 -1.72
CA ASN A 116 44.35 -15.23 -2.83
C ASN A 116 45.37 -14.41 -3.68
N ALA A 117 45.93 -15.03 -4.71
CA ALA A 117 46.89 -14.38 -5.60
C ALA A 117 46.34 -13.13 -6.34
N LYS A 118 45.02 -12.98 -6.40
CA LYS A 118 44.33 -11.80 -6.98
C LYS A 118 44.01 -10.75 -5.92
N GLY A 119 44.43 -10.96 -4.66
CA GLY A 119 44.13 -10.06 -3.54
C GLY A 119 42.68 -10.12 -3.02
N ILE A 120 41.89 -11.11 -3.46
CA ILE A 120 40.45 -11.31 -3.10
C ILE A 120 40.40 -12.15 -1.81
N ILE A 121 39.38 -11.93 -0.99
CA ILE A 121 39.15 -12.71 0.23
C ILE A 121 38.80 -14.17 -0.11
N GLU A 122 39.51 -15.08 0.51
CA GLU A 122 39.33 -16.52 0.43
C GLU A 122 39.11 -17.10 1.82
N VAL A 123 38.04 -17.87 1.98
CA VAL A 123 37.69 -18.58 3.21
C VAL A 123 37.86 -20.07 2.96
N ASN A 124 38.64 -20.72 3.81
CA ASN A 124 38.97 -22.14 3.69
C ASN A 124 38.67 -22.91 4.99
N GLY A 125 37.90 -23.99 4.88
CA GLY A 125 37.65 -24.93 5.96
C GLY A 125 36.84 -24.38 7.13
N ALA A 126 35.97 -23.38 6.92
CA ALA A 126 35.14 -22.86 8.01
C ALA A 126 33.91 -23.75 8.28
N ASN A 127 33.44 -23.76 9.53
CA ASN A 127 32.17 -24.38 9.95
C ASN A 127 30.98 -23.51 9.57
N SER A 128 31.13 -22.21 9.75
CA SER A 128 30.18 -21.21 9.29
C SER A 128 30.91 -19.88 8.95
N MET A 129 30.22 -19.03 8.17
CA MET A 129 30.70 -17.70 7.83
C MET A 129 29.54 -16.71 7.96
N THR A 130 29.81 -15.54 8.55
CA THR A 130 28.84 -14.44 8.62
C THR A 130 29.43 -13.17 8.02
N VAL A 131 28.65 -12.50 7.21
CA VAL A 131 28.98 -11.19 6.61
C VAL A 131 28.02 -10.16 7.18
N TYR A 132 28.56 -9.06 7.73
CA TYR A 132 27.82 -7.88 8.18
C TYR A 132 28.15 -6.73 7.23
N LEU A 133 27.10 -6.18 6.58
CA LEU A 133 27.29 -5.17 5.54
C LEU A 133 26.53 -3.88 5.85
N ARG A 134 27.20 -2.76 5.67
CA ARG A 134 26.58 -1.43 5.76
C ARG A 134 27.03 -0.55 4.61
N GLY A 135 26.08 -0.02 3.83
CA GLY A 135 26.25 1.06 2.87
C GLY A 135 25.67 2.36 3.42
N LEU A 136 26.32 3.49 3.13
CA LEU A 136 25.91 4.83 3.52
C LEU A 136 26.19 5.82 2.40
N THR A 137 25.40 6.90 2.36
CA THR A 137 25.69 8.12 1.61
C THR A 137 25.77 9.30 2.58
N ASP A 138 26.34 10.41 2.13
CA ASP A 138 26.33 11.66 2.87
C ASP A 138 25.08 12.52 2.58
N PHE A 139 24.08 11.95 1.90
CA PHE A 139 22.79 12.60 1.72
C PHE A 139 22.19 13.01 3.06
N ALA A 140 21.87 14.28 3.18
CA ALA A 140 21.31 14.90 4.38
C ALA A 140 20.20 15.86 3.98
N PRO A 141 18.94 15.45 4.01
CA PRO A 141 17.83 16.23 3.49
C PRO A 141 17.66 17.59 4.16
N ASP A 142 18.06 17.73 5.42
CA ASP A 142 17.96 18.97 6.19
C ASP A 142 19.12 19.92 5.93
N ALA A 143 20.25 19.45 5.39
CA ALA A 143 21.37 20.31 5.03
C ALA A 143 21.01 21.24 3.86
N PRO A 144 21.48 22.50 3.83
CA PRO A 144 21.20 23.43 2.74
C PRO A 144 21.53 22.89 1.36
N THR A 145 22.62 22.13 1.25
CA THR A 145 23.13 21.52 0.01
C THR A 145 22.72 20.06 -0.15
N TYR A 146 21.85 19.52 0.70
CA TYR A 146 21.44 18.10 0.79
C TYR A 146 22.57 17.11 1.09
N VAL A 147 23.77 17.56 1.41
CA VAL A 147 24.89 16.70 1.80
C VAL A 147 25.51 17.16 3.12
N SER A 148 25.91 16.20 3.97
CA SER A 148 26.55 16.46 5.26
C SER A 148 28.07 16.39 5.21
N GLY A 149 28.63 15.93 4.09
CA GLY A 149 30.05 15.68 3.89
C GLY A 149 30.48 14.26 4.23
N ALA A 150 31.49 13.78 3.50
CA ALA A 150 31.93 12.38 3.50
C ALA A 150 32.70 11.92 4.75
N ASN A 151 33.20 12.84 5.56
CA ASN A 151 34.15 12.58 6.66
C ASN A 151 33.59 11.65 7.75
N LEU A 152 32.26 11.54 7.90
CA LEU A 152 31.63 10.67 8.89
C LEU A 152 31.29 9.27 8.38
N LEU A 153 31.33 9.03 7.06
CA LEU A 153 30.82 7.79 6.45
C LEU A 153 31.63 6.56 6.90
N VAL A 154 32.96 6.65 6.85
CA VAL A 154 33.89 5.55 7.24
C VAL A 154 33.63 5.15 8.69
N GLY A 155 33.65 6.14 9.60
CA GLY A 155 33.47 5.88 11.04
C GLY A 155 32.10 5.25 11.34
N ARG A 156 31.03 5.77 10.75
CA ARG A 156 29.66 5.26 10.93
C ARG A 156 29.49 3.85 10.38
N ALA A 157 29.96 3.56 9.17
CA ALA A 157 29.86 2.23 8.59
C ALA A 157 30.67 1.20 9.38
N THR A 158 31.91 1.53 9.76
CA THR A 158 32.79 0.67 10.57
C THR A 158 32.17 0.39 11.95
N ALA A 159 31.66 1.41 12.64
CA ALA A 159 31.00 1.23 13.93
C ALA A 159 29.77 0.31 13.82
N THR A 160 28.98 0.45 12.76
CA THR A 160 27.81 -0.40 12.52
C THR A 160 28.20 -1.87 12.34
N VAL A 161 29.13 -2.18 11.45
CA VAL A 161 29.48 -3.59 11.19
C VAL A 161 30.20 -4.25 12.37
N ASN A 162 31.02 -3.49 13.13
CA ASN A 162 31.63 -3.98 14.35
C ASN A 162 30.62 -4.20 15.48
N GLY A 163 29.65 -3.29 15.64
CA GLY A 163 28.53 -3.44 16.60
C GLY A 163 27.69 -4.67 16.29
N ALA A 164 27.38 -4.90 15.01
CA ALA A 164 26.64 -6.07 14.56
C ALA A 164 27.41 -7.38 14.82
N GLN A 165 28.72 -7.40 14.53
CA GLN A 165 29.61 -8.52 14.86
C GLN A 165 29.59 -8.83 16.37
N ASN A 166 29.76 -7.81 17.22
CA ASN A 166 29.76 -7.97 18.68
C ASN A 166 28.45 -8.49 19.24
N LYS A 167 27.32 -8.05 18.65
CA LYS A 167 25.97 -8.53 19.02
C LYS A 167 25.75 -9.99 18.62
N GLY A 168 26.32 -10.41 17.51
CA GLY A 168 26.27 -11.77 16.99
C GLY A 168 24.97 -12.09 16.23
N TYR A 169 25.06 -13.10 15.37
CA TYR A 169 24.03 -13.47 14.40
C TYR A 169 22.65 -13.74 15.04
N ASP A 170 22.62 -14.58 16.09
CA ASP A 170 21.32 -15.02 16.68
C ASP A 170 20.58 -13.85 17.34
N ALA A 171 21.29 -12.97 18.03
CA ALA A 171 20.71 -11.79 18.65
C ALA A 171 20.24 -10.77 17.59
N LEU A 172 20.98 -10.63 16.48
CA LEU A 172 20.56 -9.79 15.34
C LEU A 172 19.29 -10.32 14.68
N LEU A 173 19.23 -11.64 14.43
CA LEU A 173 18.07 -12.27 13.82
C LEU A 173 16.82 -12.16 14.71
N ALA A 174 16.98 -12.36 16.02
CA ALA A 174 15.89 -12.20 16.97
C ALA A 174 15.38 -10.75 17.03
N ALA A 175 16.28 -9.76 17.07
CA ALA A 175 15.93 -8.36 17.04
C ALA A 175 15.23 -7.94 15.75
N HIS A 176 15.76 -8.40 14.60
CA HIS A 176 15.16 -8.19 13.28
C HIS A 176 13.72 -8.70 13.22
N LYS A 177 13.51 -9.97 13.62
CA LYS A 177 12.16 -10.58 13.59
C LYS A 177 11.18 -9.85 14.51
N THR A 178 11.59 -9.56 15.75
CA THR A 178 10.74 -8.85 16.72
C THR A 178 10.31 -7.50 16.17
N ASP A 179 11.24 -6.77 15.63
CA ASP A 179 11.05 -5.44 15.07
C ASP A 179 10.13 -5.47 13.84
N TYR A 180 10.42 -6.31 12.85
CA TYR A 180 9.63 -6.46 11.64
C TYR A 180 8.18 -6.90 11.95
N LYS A 181 8.01 -7.93 12.79
CA LYS A 181 6.70 -8.45 13.17
C LYS A 181 5.85 -7.43 13.93
N SER A 182 6.47 -6.48 14.63
CA SER A 182 5.76 -5.38 15.28
C SER A 182 4.95 -4.50 14.30
N LEU A 183 5.29 -4.55 13.02
CA LEU A 183 4.58 -3.89 11.92
C LEU A 183 3.76 -4.88 11.08
N PHE A 184 4.39 -5.98 10.65
CA PHE A 184 3.76 -6.92 9.72
C PHE A 184 2.52 -7.59 10.31
N ASP A 185 2.57 -8.01 11.58
CA ASP A 185 1.48 -8.74 12.25
C ASP A 185 0.27 -7.86 12.58
N ARG A 186 0.36 -6.52 12.39
CA ARG A 186 -0.75 -5.60 12.67
C ARG A 186 -1.93 -5.75 11.71
N CYS A 187 -1.71 -6.24 10.51
CA CYS A 187 -2.76 -6.44 9.53
C CYS A 187 -2.49 -7.72 8.73
N GLN A 188 -3.49 -8.57 8.63
CA GLN A 188 -3.42 -9.84 7.92
C GLN A 188 -4.71 -10.11 7.16
N LEU A 189 -4.59 -10.47 5.90
CA LEU A 189 -5.67 -11.00 5.09
C LEU A 189 -5.54 -12.54 5.05
N THR A 190 -6.66 -13.26 5.20
CA THR A 190 -6.74 -14.70 4.99
C THR A 190 -7.93 -14.99 4.09
N LEU A 191 -7.66 -15.64 2.95
CA LEU A 191 -8.65 -16.03 1.96
C LEU A 191 -8.72 -17.56 1.86
N GLY A 192 -9.83 -18.14 2.33
CA GLY A 192 -10.02 -19.59 2.30
C GLY A 192 -9.16 -20.35 3.31
N ASP A 193 -9.05 -21.67 3.11
CA ASP A 193 -8.37 -22.59 4.04
C ASP A 193 -7.09 -23.22 3.43
N VAL A 194 -6.77 -22.92 2.17
CA VAL A 194 -5.71 -23.62 1.42
C VAL A 194 -4.39 -22.86 1.51
N LYS A 195 -3.44 -23.41 2.26
CA LYS A 195 -2.03 -23.00 2.17
C LYS A 195 -1.34 -23.88 1.13
N ASN A 196 -0.66 -23.23 0.18
CA ASN A 196 -0.01 -23.92 -0.91
C ASN A 196 1.52 -23.97 -0.70
N ASN A 197 2.10 -25.18 -0.84
CA ASN A 197 3.53 -25.43 -0.68
C ASN A 197 4.27 -25.54 -2.02
N ILE A 198 3.63 -25.15 -3.13
CA ILE A 198 4.28 -25.17 -4.44
C ILE A 198 5.17 -23.94 -4.66
N PRO A 199 6.21 -24.04 -5.50
CA PRO A 199 7.03 -22.89 -5.84
C PRO A 199 6.23 -21.73 -6.46
N THR A 200 6.61 -20.49 -6.16
CA THR A 200 5.91 -19.29 -6.64
C THR A 200 5.71 -19.26 -8.16
N PRO A 201 6.69 -19.59 -9.03
CA PRO A 201 6.45 -19.64 -10.48
C PRO A 201 5.35 -20.62 -10.88
N GLN A 202 5.27 -21.77 -10.20
CA GLN A 202 4.21 -22.75 -10.44
C GLN A 202 2.86 -22.24 -9.93
N LEU A 203 2.84 -21.55 -8.79
CA LEU A 203 1.63 -20.94 -8.24
C LEU A 203 1.04 -19.91 -9.23
N ILE A 204 1.89 -19.03 -9.79
CA ILE A 204 1.51 -18.02 -10.77
C ILE A 204 1.00 -18.70 -12.05
N SER A 205 1.70 -19.72 -12.55
CA SER A 205 1.29 -20.47 -13.76
C SER A 205 -0.05 -21.17 -13.57
N ASN A 206 -0.27 -21.81 -12.42
CA ASN A 206 -1.53 -22.48 -12.11
C ASN A 206 -2.67 -21.47 -12.02
N TYR A 207 -2.43 -20.31 -11.44
CA TYR A 207 -3.41 -19.22 -11.36
C TYR A 207 -3.82 -18.72 -12.73
N ARG A 208 -2.86 -18.53 -13.66
CA ARG A 208 -3.10 -18.17 -15.06
C ARG A 208 -3.98 -19.19 -15.78
N ASP A 209 -3.72 -20.48 -15.61
CA ASP A 209 -4.34 -21.57 -16.36
C ASP A 209 -5.74 -21.98 -15.80
N ASN A 210 -6.48 -21.01 -15.27
CA ASN A 210 -7.86 -21.11 -14.77
C ASN A 210 -8.07 -21.89 -13.43
N GLN A 211 -7.02 -22.10 -12.66
CA GLN A 211 -7.15 -22.60 -11.31
C GLN A 211 -7.33 -21.45 -10.30
N HIS A 212 -8.21 -20.50 -10.62
CA HIS A 212 -8.49 -19.31 -9.83
C HIS A 212 -9.19 -19.60 -8.48
N ASP A 213 -9.48 -20.86 -8.20
CA ASP A 213 -10.01 -21.29 -6.91
C ASP A 213 -8.95 -21.29 -5.80
N ASN A 214 -7.66 -21.16 -6.18
CA ASN A 214 -6.58 -21.03 -5.23
C ASN A 214 -6.35 -19.55 -4.87
N LEU A 215 -7.06 -19.07 -3.87
CA LEU A 215 -6.97 -17.69 -3.39
C LEU A 215 -5.65 -17.37 -2.66
N PHE A 216 -4.77 -18.35 -2.49
CA PHE A 216 -3.50 -18.16 -1.78
C PHE A 216 -2.58 -17.13 -2.47
N LEU A 217 -2.54 -17.08 -3.82
CA LEU A 217 -1.76 -16.06 -4.53
C LEU A 217 -2.31 -14.65 -4.29
N GLU A 218 -3.64 -14.48 -4.22
CA GLU A 218 -4.29 -13.20 -3.95
C GLU A 218 -3.98 -12.72 -2.53
N GLU A 219 -4.06 -13.62 -1.54
CA GLU A 219 -3.68 -13.38 -0.15
C GLU A 219 -2.18 -13.04 -0.03
N LEU A 220 -1.32 -13.84 -0.66
CA LEU A 220 0.13 -13.65 -0.66
C LEU A 220 0.51 -12.29 -1.23
N TYR A 221 -0.10 -11.89 -2.34
CA TYR A 221 0.24 -10.65 -3.02
C TYR A 221 -0.17 -9.41 -2.21
N PHE A 222 -1.31 -9.45 -1.50
CA PHE A 222 -1.69 -8.42 -0.55
C PHE A 222 -0.66 -8.27 0.57
N ASN A 223 -0.26 -9.38 1.19
CA ASN A 223 0.74 -9.38 2.26
C ASN A 223 2.14 -9.01 1.75
N TYR A 224 2.46 -9.36 0.51
CA TYR A 224 3.72 -9.00 -0.14
C TYR A 224 3.85 -7.49 -0.37
N GLY A 225 2.79 -6.79 -0.79
CA GLY A 225 2.82 -5.33 -0.88
C GLY A 225 3.07 -4.66 0.48
N ARG A 226 2.52 -5.18 1.58
CA ARG A 226 2.85 -4.72 2.93
C ARG A 226 4.32 -4.98 3.31
N TYR A 227 4.84 -6.17 2.98
CA TYR A 227 6.27 -6.47 3.14
C TYR A 227 7.16 -5.49 2.37
N LEU A 228 6.83 -5.19 1.12
CA LEU A 228 7.58 -4.23 0.30
C LEU A 228 7.54 -2.81 0.89
N LEU A 229 6.40 -2.35 1.41
CA LEU A 229 6.28 -1.03 2.05
C LEU A 229 7.10 -0.94 3.33
N ILE A 230 7.07 -1.97 4.19
CA ILE A 230 7.90 -2.05 5.40
C ILE A 230 9.37 -2.03 5.03
N SER A 231 9.77 -2.73 3.98
CA SER A 231 11.16 -2.85 3.57
C SER A 231 11.70 -1.60 2.87
N SER A 232 10.86 -0.78 2.22
CA SER A 232 11.28 0.40 1.45
C SER A 232 11.13 1.74 2.19
N SER A 233 10.22 1.83 3.17
CA SER A 233 9.80 3.12 3.73
C SER A 233 10.03 3.26 5.23
N ARG A 234 10.86 2.41 5.83
CA ARG A 234 11.07 2.40 7.26
C ARG A 234 12.34 3.11 7.71
N GLY A 235 12.19 4.16 8.51
CA GLY A 235 13.31 4.90 9.08
C GLY A 235 14.19 5.60 8.03
N VAL A 236 13.64 5.89 6.86
CA VAL A 236 14.30 6.58 5.75
C VAL A 236 13.75 8.00 5.60
N SER A 237 14.53 8.87 4.95
CA SER A 237 14.20 10.28 4.76
C SER A 237 13.62 10.63 3.38
N LEU A 238 13.57 9.64 2.49
CA LEU A 238 13.07 9.77 1.13
C LEU A 238 11.92 8.79 0.89
N PRO A 239 10.94 9.14 0.07
CA PRO A 239 9.91 8.21 -0.34
C PRO A 239 10.47 7.09 -1.23
N ALA A 240 9.75 5.96 -1.27
CA ALA A 240 9.93 4.94 -2.28
C ALA A 240 9.71 5.56 -3.68
N ASN A 241 10.68 5.37 -4.59
CA ASN A 241 10.59 5.84 -5.96
C ASN A 241 9.85 4.83 -6.87
N LEU A 242 9.90 4.97 -8.20
CA LEU A 242 9.28 4.04 -9.15
C LEU A 242 9.67 2.57 -8.95
N GLN A 243 10.87 2.31 -8.42
CA GLN A 243 11.37 0.97 -8.12
C GLN A 243 11.52 0.71 -6.61
N GLY A 244 10.87 1.50 -5.78
CA GLY A 244 11.00 1.44 -4.32
C GLY A 244 12.38 1.90 -3.86
N ILE A 245 13.23 0.92 -3.53
CA ILE A 245 14.67 1.09 -3.21
C ILE A 245 15.53 0.07 -3.98
N TRP A 246 14.92 -0.70 -4.88
CA TRP A 246 15.58 -1.82 -5.57
C TRP A 246 15.88 -1.47 -7.02
N ASN A 247 17.15 -1.16 -7.28
CA ASN A 247 17.66 -0.86 -8.60
C ASN A 247 19.09 -1.37 -8.73
N ASP A 248 19.42 -2.07 -9.81
CA ASP A 248 20.74 -2.54 -10.18
C ASP A 248 21.28 -1.91 -11.47
N ASN A 249 20.61 -0.88 -12.00
CA ASN A 249 20.96 -0.21 -13.24
C ASN A 249 21.31 1.26 -12.99
N ASN A 250 22.37 1.75 -13.64
CA ASN A 250 22.76 3.17 -13.57
C ASN A 250 21.85 4.09 -14.41
N THR A 251 21.11 3.53 -15.36
CA THR A 251 20.16 4.23 -16.23
C THR A 251 18.84 3.47 -16.27
N PRO A 252 18.10 3.42 -15.15
CA PRO A 252 16.83 2.70 -15.08
C PRO A 252 15.77 3.38 -15.94
N ALA A 253 14.72 2.63 -16.30
CA ALA A 253 13.57 3.19 -16.97
C ALA A 253 12.99 4.36 -16.13
N TRP A 254 12.61 5.44 -16.81
CA TRP A 254 12.12 6.69 -16.20
C TRP A 254 13.00 7.20 -15.05
N HIS A 255 14.34 6.97 -15.15
CA HIS A 255 15.33 7.37 -14.14
C HIS A 255 15.06 6.87 -12.71
N SER A 256 14.08 5.96 -12.52
CA SER A 256 13.59 5.54 -11.20
C SER A 256 13.26 6.72 -10.30
N ASP A 257 12.61 7.73 -10.86
CA ASP A 257 12.33 9.01 -10.20
C ASP A 257 11.19 8.91 -9.17
N ILE A 258 10.93 10.02 -8.47
CA ILE A 258 9.78 10.21 -7.58
C ILE A 258 8.66 10.81 -8.44
N HIS A 259 7.94 9.98 -9.19
CA HIS A 259 6.99 10.39 -10.21
C HIS A 259 5.65 10.83 -9.62
N ALA A 260 5.21 12.06 -9.97
CA ALA A 260 4.17 12.78 -9.24
C ALA A 260 2.78 12.80 -9.90
N ASN A 261 2.56 12.14 -11.03
CA ASN A 261 1.24 12.14 -11.67
C ASN A 261 0.32 10.98 -11.27
N ILE A 262 0.84 9.97 -10.55
CA ILE A 262 0.13 8.88 -9.88
C ILE A 262 1.04 7.97 -9.05
N ASN A 263 2.29 7.72 -9.50
CA ASN A 263 3.10 6.60 -9.05
C ASN A 263 3.53 6.72 -7.59
N VAL A 264 4.19 7.81 -7.18
CA VAL A 264 4.58 7.99 -5.78
C VAL A 264 3.37 8.07 -4.85
N GLN A 265 2.28 8.65 -5.31
CA GLN A 265 1.04 8.67 -4.54
C GLN A 265 0.52 7.25 -4.29
N MET A 266 0.49 6.42 -5.33
CA MET A 266 0.06 5.02 -5.24
C MET A 266 0.98 4.19 -4.33
N ASN A 267 2.28 4.49 -4.29
CA ASN A 267 3.21 3.83 -3.37
C ASN A 267 2.77 3.92 -1.91
N TYR A 268 2.06 4.99 -1.55
CA TYR A 268 1.63 5.24 -0.17
C TYR A 268 0.14 5.04 0.09
N TRP A 269 -0.67 4.66 -0.91
CA TRP A 269 -2.08 4.36 -0.71
C TRP A 269 -2.35 3.26 0.34
N PRO A 270 -1.53 2.17 0.44
CA PRO A 270 -1.78 1.14 1.45
C PRO A 270 -1.33 1.52 2.85
N ALA A 271 -0.52 2.57 3.04
CA ALA A 271 0.11 2.88 4.32
C ALA A 271 -0.91 3.07 5.45
N GLU A 272 -1.90 3.91 5.23
CA GLU A 272 -2.91 4.20 6.24
C GLU A 272 -3.89 3.02 6.43
N PRO A 273 -4.59 2.52 5.39
CA PRO A 273 -5.63 1.51 5.58
C PRO A 273 -5.08 0.15 6.06
N THR A 274 -3.80 -0.16 5.82
CA THR A 274 -3.19 -1.42 6.25
C THR A 274 -2.35 -1.31 7.54
N ASN A 275 -2.60 -0.27 8.36
CA ASN A 275 -2.02 -0.08 9.69
C ASN A 275 -0.49 0.11 9.72
N LEU A 276 0.01 0.90 8.78
CA LEU A 276 1.43 1.22 8.58
C LEU A 276 1.65 2.74 8.46
N SER A 277 0.89 3.55 9.22
CA SER A 277 0.90 5.02 9.12
C SER A 277 2.29 5.66 9.29
N GLU A 278 3.16 5.07 10.13
CA GLU A 278 4.54 5.55 10.29
C GLU A 278 5.38 5.40 9.02
N LEU A 279 5.01 4.50 8.11
CA LEU A 279 5.70 4.29 6.84
C LEU A 279 5.26 5.29 5.76
N HIS A 280 4.19 6.05 6.00
CA HIS A 280 3.81 7.18 5.17
C HIS A 280 4.74 8.39 5.39
N ARG A 281 5.36 8.49 6.59
CA ARG A 281 6.18 9.64 6.99
C ARG A 281 7.30 10.02 6.03
N PRO A 282 8.06 9.11 5.41
CA PRO A 282 9.09 9.49 4.44
C PRO A 282 8.55 10.37 3.29
N PHE A 283 7.37 10.06 2.78
CA PHE A 283 6.72 10.86 1.75
C PHE A 283 6.16 12.18 2.30
N LEU A 284 5.47 12.15 3.43
CA LEU A 284 4.88 13.33 4.05
C LEU A 284 5.95 14.35 4.50
N ASP A 285 7.06 13.86 5.04
CA ASP A 285 8.19 14.69 5.45
C ASP A 285 8.97 15.24 4.24
N TYR A 286 9.05 14.48 3.14
CA TYR A 286 9.56 14.98 1.86
C TYR A 286 8.68 16.13 1.34
N ILE A 287 7.36 15.97 1.32
CA ILE A 287 6.42 17.03 0.92
C ILE A 287 6.62 18.29 1.75
N TYR A 288 6.60 18.17 3.08
CA TYR A 288 6.77 19.31 3.98
C TYR A 288 8.10 20.03 3.77
N ARG A 289 9.19 19.28 3.64
CA ARG A 289 10.53 19.79 3.47
C ARG A 289 10.66 20.59 2.18
N GLU A 290 10.25 20.02 1.05
CA GLU A 290 10.39 20.69 -0.26
C GLU A 290 9.38 21.83 -0.43
N ALA A 291 8.17 21.71 0.11
CA ALA A 291 7.15 22.76 0.03
C ALA A 291 7.41 23.94 0.94
N CYS A 292 7.89 23.71 2.17
CA CYS A 292 7.92 24.72 3.22
C CYS A 292 9.33 25.15 3.64
N VAL A 293 10.33 24.27 3.53
CA VAL A 293 11.69 24.51 4.03
C VAL A 293 12.64 24.85 2.88
N LYS A 294 12.66 24.02 1.83
CA LYS A 294 13.56 24.19 0.68
C LYS A 294 12.99 25.21 -0.32
N PRO A 295 13.83 25.83 -1.15
CA PRO A 295 13.36 26.82 -2.13
C PRO A 295 12.81 26.20 -3.43
N THR A 296 13.12 24.93 -3.72
CA THR A 296 12.96 24.30 -5.05
C THR A 296 11.54 24.39 -5.57
N TRP A 297 10.55 23.88 -4.82
CA TRP A 297 9.15 23.89 -5.28
C TRP A 297 8.50 25.28 -5.31
N ARG A 298 9.02 26.24 -4.53
CA ARG A 298 8.61 27.64 -4.65
C ARG A 298 9.13 28.29 -5.93
N ARG A 299 10.34 27.92 -6.39
CA ARG A 299 10.85 28.33 -7.70
C ARG A 299 10.03 27.72 -8.83
N PHE A 300 9.67 26.46 -8.75
CA PHE A 300 8.76 25.85 -9.73
C PHE A 300 7.40 26.56 -9.79
N ALA A 301 6.87 27.04 -8.67
CA ALA A 301 5.65 27.86 -8.69
C ALA A 301 5.84 29.15 -9.50
N GLN A 302 7.01 29.77 -9.46
CA GLN A 302 7.34 30.98 -10.25
C GLN A 302 7.59 30.65 -11.72
N ASP A 303 8.43 29.65 -11.99
CA ASP A 303 8.94 29.34 -13.33
C ASP A 303 7.88 28.65 -14.19
N MET A 304 7.24 27.63 -13.69
CA MET A 304 6.24 26.83 -14.39
C MET A 304 4.80 27.32 -14.11
N GLY A 305 4.52 27.65 -12.86
CA GLY A 305 3.20 28.12 -12.44
C GLY A 305 2.92 29.60 -12.76
N HIS A 306 3.97 30.39 -12.98
CA HIS A 306 3.92 31.86 -13.13
C HIS A 306 3.25 32.55 -11.93
N VAL A 307 3.46 32.03 -10.72
CA VAL A 307 2.89 32.49 -9.46
C VAL A 307 4.00 32.73 -8.43
N ASN A 308 4.04 33.89 -7.81
CA ASN A 308 5.09 34.28 -6.85
C ASN A 308 4.77 33.90 -5.39
N THR A 309 3.83 32.99 -5.17
CA THR A 309 3.44 32.50 -3.83
C THR A 309 3.06 31.05 -3.86
N GLY A 310 3.22 30.38 -2.71
CA GLY A 310 2.96 28.96 -2.61
C GLY A 310 4.03 28.10 -3.26
N TRP A 311 3.66 26.92 -3.70
CA TRP A 311 4.56 25.94 -4.28
C TRP A 311 3.84 25.04 -5.29
N THR A 312 4.60 24.53 -6.24
CA THR A 312 4.26 23.37 -7.07
C THR A 312 5.53 22.60 -7.41
N LEU A 313 5.42 21.50 -8.14
CA LEU A 313 6.53 20.58 -8.37
C LEU A 313 6.45 20.00 -9.79
N PRO A 314 7.59 19.56 -10.37
CA PRO A 314 7.60 18.84 -11.64
C PRO A 314 6.99 17.44 -11.49
N THR A 315 6.58 16.82 -12.61
CA THR A 315 6.10 15.43 -12.62
C THR A 315 7.21 14.44 -12.28
N GLU A 316 8.40 14.67 -12.77
CA GLU A 316 9.58 13.83 -12.55
C GLU A 316 10.47 14.48 -11.51
N ASN A 317 10.41 14.00 -10.27
CA ASN A 317 11.19 14.54 -9.16
C ASN A 317 12.37 13.64 -8.82
N ASN A 318 13.44 14.26 -8.34
CA ASN A 318 14.57 13.56 -7.74
C ASN A 318 14.65 13.78 -6.22
N ILE A 319 15.68 13.24 -5.60
CA ILE A 319 15.90 13.33 -4.15
C ILE A 319 16.12 14.78 -3.62
N TYR A 320 16.36 15.73 -4.50
CA TYR A 320 16.58 17.15 -4.20
C TYR A 320 15.33 18.00 -4.46
N GLY A 321 14.19 17.37 -4.78
CA GLY A 321 12.95 18.05 -5.14
C GLY A 321 13.00 18.72 -6.52
N SER A 322 14.10 18.60 -7.26
CA SER A 322 14.24 19.09 -8.63
C SER A 322 13.90 17.99 -9.63
N GLY A 323 13.79 18.33 -10.90
CA GLY A 323 13.48 17.39 -11.95
C GLY A 323 12.90 18.07 -13.17
N THR A 324 12.27 17.30 -14.04
CA THR A 324 11.67 17.78 -15.28
C THR A 324 10.17 17.56 -15.32
N THR A 325 9.50 18.22 -16.22
CA THR A 325 8.11 17.99 -16.54
C THR A 325 8.03 17.77 -18.04
N PHE A 326 7.64 16.56 -18.45
CA PHE A 326 7.42 16.29 -19.87
C PHE A 326 6.14 16.94 -20.41
N ALA A 327 5.21 17.31 -19.52
CA ALA A 327 4.04 18.12 -19.84
C ALA A 327 4.15 19.48 -19.15
N ASN A 328 4.44 20.53 -19.92
CA ASN A 328 4.68 21.90 -19.42
C ASN A 328 3.51 22.56 -18.68
N THR A 329 2.39 21.85 -18.51
CA THR A 329 1.12 22.38 -18.02
C THR A 329 0.49 21.48 -16.97
N TYR A 330 1.32 20.81 -16.16
CA TYR A 330 0.89 19.99 -15.03
C TYR A 330 1.38 20.64 -13.73
N THR A 331 0.55 21.52 -13.14
CA THR A 331 0.91 22.24 -11.92
C THR A 331 0.14 21.75 -10.68
N VAL A 332 -0.81 20.84 -10.88
CA VAL A 332 -1.77 20.39 -9.84
C VAL A 332 -1.22 19.33 -8.89
N ALA A 333 -0.01 18.83 -9.12
CA ALA A 333 0.60 17.81 -8.25
C ALA A 333 0.66 18.24 -6.77
N ASN A 334 0.79 19.54 -6.49
CA ASN A 334 0.77 20.09 -5.13
C ASN A 334 -0.55 19.80 -4.40
N ALA A 335 -1.68 19.89 -5.08
CA ALA A 335 -2.99 19.60 -4.50
C ALA A 335 -3.11 18.11 -4.19
N TRP A 336 -2.63 17.22 -5.07
CA TRP A 336 -2.64 15.77 -4.81
C TRP A 336 -1.72 15.38 -3.64
N TYR A 337 -0.54 15.98 -3.54
CA TYR A 337 0.35 15.77 -2.40
C TYR A 337 -0.28 16.22 -1.08
N CYS A 338 -1.05 17.30 -1.09
CA CYS A 338 -1.79 17.76 0.09
C CYS A 338 -2.90 16.78 0.52
N GLN A 339 -3.47 15.99 -0.40
CA GLN A 339 -4.43 14.95 -0.08
C GLN A 339 -3.80 13.89 0.86
N HIS A 340 -2.54 13.49 0.63
CA HIS A 340 -1.80 12.57 1.51
C HIS A 340 -1.57 13.14 2.91
N LEU A 341 -1.26 14.45 3.01
CA LEU A 341 -1.08 15.12 4.31
C LEU A 341 -2.38 15.10 5.13
N TRP A 342 -3.51 15.38 4.49
CA TRP A 342 -4.81 15.33 5.13
C TRP A 342 -5.23 13.90 5.47
N GLN A 343 -5.01 12.95 4.58
CA GLN A 343 -5.32 11.53 4.79
C GLN A 343 -4.60 10.99 6.04
N HIS A 344 -3.31 11.27 6.19
CA HIS A 344 -2.56 10.85 7.37
C HIS A 344 -3.19 11.37 8.67
N TYR A 345 -3.60 12.65 8.70
CA TYR A 345 -4.31 13.20 9.85
C TYR A 345 -5.62 12.46 10.11
N THR A 346 -6.44 12.20 9.10
CA THR A 346 -7.76 11.58 9.30
C THR A 346 -7.68 10.16 9.85
N TYR A 347 -6.63 9.41 9.51
CA TYR A 347 -6.40 8.06 10.02
C TYR A 347 -5.72 8.02 11.38
N THR A 348 -4.84 8.98 11.68
CA THR A 348 -4.07 9.02 12.94
C THR A 348 -4.71 9.90 14.00
N MET A 349 -5.44 10.93 13.59
CA MET A 349 -5.95 12.01 14.43
C MET A 349 -4.83 12.79 15.14
N ASP A 350 -3.61 12.79 14.58
CA ASP A 350 -2.44 13.52 15.08
C ASP A 350 -2.56 15.02 14.76
N LYS A 351 -3.05 15.78 15.76
CA LYS A 351 -3.20 17.24 15.63
C LYS A 351 -1.87 17.98 15.59
N ASP A 352 -0.82 17.44 16.19
CA ASP A 352 0.50 18.07 16.17
C ASP A 352 1.11 17.96 14.77
N PHE A 353 1.02 16.81 14.13
CA PHE A 353 1.38 16.66 12.72
C PHE A 353 0.56 17.59 11.83
N LEU A 354 -0.77 17.61 12.03
CA LEU A 354 -1.64 18.51 11.25
C LEU A 354 -1.21 19.97 11.40
N ARG A 355 -0.97 20.43 12.63
CA ARG A 355 -0.61 21.84 12.93
C ARG A 355 0.78 22.20 12.41
N THR A 356 1.76 21.31 12.60
CA THR A 356 3.18 21.67 12.41
C THR A 356 3.71 21.35 11.01
N LYS A 357 3.10 20.42 10.29
CA LYS A 357 3.56 19.96 8.97
C LYS A 357 2.48 20.05 7.89
N ALA A 358 1.34 19.37 8.08
CA ALA A 358 0.33 19.26 7.05
C ALA A 358 -0.30 20.61 6.72
N PHE A 359 -0.79 21.32 7.71
CA PHE A 359 -1.51 22.57 7.49
C PHE A 359 -0.64 23.69 6.88
N PRO A 360 0.62 23.92 7.28
CA PRO A 360 1.49 24.88 6.60
C PRO A 360 1.67 24.60 5.11
N ALA A 361 1.88 23.32 4.73
CA ALA A 361 2.02 22.94 3.32
C ALA A 361 0.70 23.11 2.55
N MET A 362 -0.42 22.67 3.11
CA MET A 362 -1.76 22.82 2.52
C MET A 362 -2.13 24.28 2.34
N LYS A 363 -1.94 25.11 3.38
CA LYS A 363 -2.19 26.55 3.29
C LYS A 363 -1.36 27.22 2.18
N SER A 364 -0.08 26.89 2.11
CA SER A 364 0.81 27.44 1.07
C SER A 364 0.42 26.99 -0.34
N ALA A 365 -0.09 25.77 -0.51
CA ALA A 365 -0.68 25.31 -1.77
C ALA A 365 -1.99 26.08 -2.10
N VAL A 366 -2.83 26.37 -1.11
CA VAL A 366 -4.03 27.22 -1.29
C VAL A 366 -3.63 28.64 -1.71
N ASP A 367 -2.57 29.22 -1.10
CA ASP A 367 -2.06 30.56 -1.50
C ASP A 367 -1.61 30.58 -2.97
N TYR A 368 -1.01 29.47 -3.46
CA TYR A 368 -0.69 29.31 -4.88
C TYR A 368 -1.95 29.35 -5.74
N TRP A 369 -2.96 28.55 -5.41
CA TRP A 369 -4.20 28.45 -6.20
C TRP A 369 -5.05 29.72 -6.13
N PHE A 370 -5.05 30.50 -5.05
CA PHE A 370 -5.71 31.83 -5.03
C PHE A 370 -5.16 32.80 -6.10
N LYS A 371 -3.91 32.61 -6.51
CA LYS A 371 -3.28 33.42 -7.55
C LYS A 371 -3.35 32.79 -8.94
N LYS A 372 -3.38 31.47 -8.99
CA LYS A 372 -3.39 30.69 -10.24
C LYS A 372 -4.75 30.60 -10.89
N LEU A 373 -5.82 30.45 -10.08
CA LEU A 373 -7.18 30.29 -10.58
C LEU A 373 -7.64 31.50 -11.41
N VAL A 374 -8.33 31.22 -12.52
CA VAL A 374 -8.95 32.24 -13.37
C VAL A 374 -10.47 32.20 -13.21
N LYS A 375 -11.10 33.36 -13.42
CA LYS A 375 -12.56 33.48 -13.37
C LYS A 375 -13.13 33.23 -14.76
N ALA A 376 -13.99 32.24 -14.89
CA ALA A 376 -14.73 31.93 -16.11
C ALA A 376 -15.87 32.90 -16.37
N ALA A 377 -16.46 32.84 -17.57
CA ALA A 377 -17.57 33.74 -17.98
C ALA A 377 -18.84 33.53 -17.13
N ASP A 378 -19.07 32.30 -16.62
CA ASP A 378 -20.17 31.96 -15.72
C ASP A 378 -19.94 32.39 -14.27
N GLY A 379 -18.75 32.94 -13.98
CA GLY A 379 -18.35 33.44 -12.66
C GLY A 379 -17.71 32.39 -11.75
N THR A 380 -17.54 31.15 -12.20
CA THR A 380 -16.80 30.11 -11.50
C THR A 380 -15.29 30.34 -11.56
N TYR A 381 -14.52 29.72 -10.66
CA TYR A 381 -13.06 29.70 -10.67
C TYR A 381 -12.56 28.39 -11.25
N GLU A 382 -11.63 28.48 -12.21
CA GLU A 382 -11.08 27.35 -12.97
C GLU A 382 -9.57 27.26 -12.82
N CYS A 383 -9.05 26.04 -12.80
CA CYS A 383 -7.63 25.75 -12.98
C CYS A 383 -7.26 26.01 -14.44
N PRO A 384 -6.41 27.04 -14.73
CA PRO A 384 -6.15 27.40 -16.10
C PRO A 384 -5.09 26.51 -16.74
N ASN A 385 -5.32 26.14 -18.00
CA ASN A 385 -4.33 25.52 -18.86
C ASN A 385 -3.65 24.29 -18.23
N GLU A 386 -4.45 23.38 -17.66
CA GLU A 386 -3.96 22.15 -17.06
C GLU A 386 -4.15 20.96 -18.00
N TRP A 387 -3.25 20.00 -17.89
CA TRP A 387 -3.28 18.75 -18.64
C TRP A 387 -3.91 17.62 -17.82
N SER A 388 -4.70 16.77 -18.46
CA SER A 388 -5.20 15.53 -17.83
C SER A 388 -4.26 14.38 -18.17
N PRO A 389 -3.48 13.84 -17.24
CA PRO A 389 -2.54 12.76 -17.53
C PRO A 389 -3.21 11.54 -18.14
N GLU A 390 -2.65 10.91 -19.17
CA GLU A 390 -1.52 11.38 -19.98
C GLU A 390 -1.96 11.48 -21.45
N HIS A 391 -3.06 12.14 -21.72
CA HIS A 391 -3.62 12.28 -23.08
C HIS A 391 -4.53 13.52 -23.23
N GLY A 392 -4.95 13.76 -24.46
CA GLY A 392 -5.92 14.79 -24.78
C GLY A 392 -5.38 16.22 -24.71
N PRO A 393 -6.28 17.21 -24.84
CA PRO A 393 -5.88 18.61 -24.87
C PRO A 393 -5.52 19.14 -23.49
N THR A 394 -4.65 20.16 -23.47
CA THR A 394 -4.49 21.06 -22.34
C THR A 394 -5.57 22.12 -22.43
N GLU A 395 -6.38 22.28 -21.37
CA GLU A 395 -7.41 23.29 -21.30
C GLU A 395 -7.71 23.72 -19.85
N ASN A 396 -8.56 24.74 -19.69
CA ASN A 396 -9.05 25.13 -18.38
C ASN A 396 -10.01 24.06 -17.85
N ALA A 397 -10.05 23.92 -16.52
CA ALA A 397 -11.01 23.08 -15.82
C ALA A 397 -11.02 21.60 -16.31
N THR A 398 -9.82 21.00 -16.50
CA THR A 398 -9.79 19.55 -16.59
C THR A 398 -10.31 18.94 -15.29
N ALA A 399 -11.09 17.86 -15.36
CA ALA A 399 -11.65 17.22 -14.18
C ALA A 399 -10.57 16.82 -13.17
N HIS A 400 -9.42 16.35 -13.67
CA HIS A 400 -8.26 16.01 -12.86
C HIS A 400 -7.82 17.16 -11.96
N SER A 401 -7.55 18.33 -12.54
CA SER A 401 -7.04 19.47 -11.78
C SER A 401 -8.13 20.09 -10.88
N GLN A 402 -9.35 20.18 -11.38
CA GLN A 402 -10.46 20.77 -10.64
C GLN A 402 -10.83 19.97 -9.38
N GLN A 403 -10.96 18.63 -9.51
CA GLN A 403 -11.29 17.75 -8.39
C GLN A 403 -10.19 17.78 -7.33
N LEU A 404 -8.91 17.80 -7.72
CA LEU A 404 -7.79 17.88 -6.79
C LEU A 404 -7.73 19.22 -6.04
N VAL A 405 -7.97 20.34 -6.74
CA VAL A 405 -8.00 21.67 -6.11
C VAL A 405 -9.24 21.82 -5.22
N TRP A 406 -10.37 21.27 -5.63
CA TRP A 406 -11.57 21.20 -4.79
C TRP A 406 -11.27 20.43 -3.48
N ASP A 407 -10.62 19.28 -3.57
CA ASP A 407 -10.24 18.47 -2.41
C ASP A 407 -9.28 19.24 -1.48
N LEU A 408 -8.25 19.89 -2.04
CA LEU A 408 -7.32 20.75 -1.28
C LEU A 408 -8.06 21.83 -0.49
N PHE A 409 -8.97 22.56 -1.14
CA PHE A 409 -9.70 23.65 -0.49
C PHE A 409 -10.66 23.12 0.58
N ASN A 410 -11.39 22.04 0.29
CA ASN A 410 -12.29 21.39 1.24
C ASN A 410 -11.55 20.88 2.47
N ASN A 411 -10.42 20.18 2.27
CA ASN A 411 -9.61 19.62 3.36
C ASN A 411 -8.94 20.72 4.18
N THR A 412 -8.52 21.83 3.55
CA THR A 412 -7.98 23.00 4.28
C THR A 412 -9.05 23.64 5.17
N ARG A 413 -10.30 23.75 4.69
CA ARG A 413 -11.44 24.22 5.51
C ARG A 413 -11.69 23.30 6.70
N LYS A 414 -11.67 21.98 6.48
CA LYS A 414 -11.81 20.97 7.54
C LYS A 414 -10.65 21.07 8.53
N ALA A 415 -9.42 21.27 8.07
CA ALA A 415 -8.24 21.42 8.92
C ALA A 415 -8.34 22.68 9.82
N ILE A 416 -8.79 23.82 9.28
CA ILE A 416 -9.04 25.03 10.07
C ILE A 416 -10.06 24.72 11.18
N LYS A 417 -11.17 24.05 10.85
CA LYS A 417 -12.19 23.67 11.86
C LYS A 417 -11.62 22.79 12.98
N VAL A 418 -10.68 21.92 12.67
CA VAL A 418 -10.03 21.02 13.65
C VAL A 418 -9.04 21.76 14.52
N LEU A 419 -8.25 22.69 13.92
CA LEU A 419 -7.16 23.38 14.60
C LEU A 419 -7.60 24.64 15.34
N GLY A 420 -8.77 25.19 15.00
CA GLY A 420 -9.30 26.45 15.51
C GLY A 420 -9.13 27.61 14.49
N ASP A 421 -10.05 28.54 14.54
CA ASP A 421 -10.13 29.65 13.59
C ASP A 421 -8.92 30.61 13.66
N ASP A 422 -8.22 30.61 14.77
CA ASP A 422 -7.03 31.42 15.04
C ASP A 422 -5.75 30.93 14.34
N VAL A 423 -5.78 29.73 13.76
CA VAL A 423 -4.64 29.18 13.03
C VAL A 423 -4.30 29.98 11.75
N VAL A 424 -5.25 30.75 11.25
CA VAL A 424 -5.08 31.68 10.11
C VAL A 424 -5.86 32.99 10.33
N SER A 425 -5.52 34.03 9.56
CA SER A 425 -6.25 35.29 9.59
C SER A 425 -7.70 35.12 9.11
N LYS A 426 -8.60 35.99 9.61
CA LYS A 426 -9.99 36.09 9.13
C LYS A 426 -10.02 36.31 7.58
N ALA A 427 -9.15 37.16 7.07
CA ALA A 427 -9.07 37.42 5.64
C ALA A 427 -8.79 36.16 4.81
N PHE A 428 -7.92 35.27 5.28
CA PHE A 428 -7.65 34.00 4.63
C PHE A 428 -8.90 33.11 4.62
N ARG A 429 -9.60 33.00 5.76
CA ARG A 429 -10.83 32.19 5.86
C ARG A 429 -11.93 32.71 4.94
N ASP A 430 -12.13 34.02 4.89
CA ASP A 430 -13.13 34.67 4.03
C ASP A 430 -12.79 34.46 2.53
N SER A 431 -11.52 34.59 2.17
CA SER A 431 -11.04 34.27 0.83
C SER A 431 -11.29 32.81 0.47
N LEU A 432 -10.87 31.86 1.34
CA LEU A 432 -11.07 30.42 1.11
C LEU A 432 -12.55 30.07 0.95
N ALA A 433 -13.43 30.64 1.78
CA ALA A 433 -14.87 30.45 1.67
C ALA A 433 -15.43 31.00 0.33
N THR A 434 -14.96 32.19 -0.08
CA THR A 434 -15.41 32.84 -1.31
C THR A 434 -14.97 32.05 -2.56
N TYR A 435 -13.70 31.65 -2.61
CA TYR A 435 -13.19 30.85 -3.72
C TYR A 435 -13.88 29.48 -3.77
N PHE A 436 -13.96 28.79 -2.64
CA PHE A 436 -14.59 27.45 -2.58
C PHE A 436 -16.05 27.47 -3.02
N ALA A 437 -16.83 28.48 -2.65
CA ALA A 437 -18.23 28.61 -3.04
C ALA A 437 -18.44 28.83 -4.56
N LYS A 438 -17.40 29.24 -5.26
CA LYS A 438 -17.42 29.51 -6.71
C LYS A 438 -16.43 28.63 -7.48
N LEU A 439 -15.73 27.72 -6.81
CA LEU A 439 -14.79 26.81 -7.48
C LEU A 439 -15.59 25.87 -8.38
N ASP A 440 -15.19 25.76 -9.62
CA ASP A 440 -15.64 24.67 -10.48
C ASP A 440 -15.24 23.34 -9.85
N ASP A 441 -16.15 22.40 -9.71
CA ASP A 441 -15.94 21.15 -8.97
C ASP A 441 -15.37 20.00 -9.81
N GLY A 442 -15.24 20.20 -11.13
CA GLY A 442 -14.74 19.18 -12.05
C GLY A 442 -15.66 17.98 -12.23
N CYS A 443 -16.93 18.09 -11.83
CA CYS A 443 -17.91 16.99 -11.91
C CYS A 443 -18.93 17.17 -13.04
N HIS A 444 -18.51 17.78 -14.15
CA HIS A 444 -19.36 17.96 -15.33
C HIS A 444 -19.72 16.62 -15.97
N THR A 445 -20.91 16.53 -16.54
CA THR A 445 -21.39 15.33 -17.21
C THR A 445 -21.65 15.57 -18.69
N GLU A 446 -21.60 14.51 -19.48
CA GLU A 446 -21.91 14.51 -20.91
C GLU A 446 -22.67 13.24 -21.28
N VAL A 447 -23.70 13.38 -22.13
CA VAL A 447 -24.43 12.25 -22.70
C VAL A 447 -23.67 11.76 -23.93
N ASN A 448 -23.30 10.48 -23.95
CA ASN A 448 -22.70 9.88 -25.13
C ASN A 448 -23.79 9.64 -26.19
N PRO A 449 -23.69 10.23 -27.38
CA PRO A 449 -24.72 10.10 -28.41
C PRO A 449 -24.83 8.65 -28.98
N ALA A 450 -23.80 7.81 -28.77
CA ALA A 450 -23.79 6.46 -29.29
C ALA A 450 -24.62 5.47 -28.46
N ASP A 451 -24.79 5.71 -27.13
CA ASP A 451 -25.50 4.80 -26.24
C ASP A 451 -26.52 5.48 -25.31
N GLY A 452 -26.63 6.81 -25.39
CA GLY A 452 -27.55 7.62 -24.60
C GLY A 452 -27.26 7.67 -23.08
N LYS A 453 -26.13 7.14 -22.64
CA LYS A 453 -25.75 7.16 -21.22
C LYS A 453 -25.01 8.43 -20.84
N THR A 454 -25.09 8.78 -19.57
CA THR A 454 -24.42 9.95 -18.98
C THR A 454 -23.06 9.51 -18.40
N TYR A 455 -22.03 10.25 -18.74
CA TYR A 455 -20.65 10.03 -18.33
C TYR A 455 -20.08 11.25 -17.65
N LEU A 456 -19.12 11.10 -16.74
CA LEU A 456 -18.34 12.20 -16.21
C LEU A 456 -17.36 12.69 -17.27
N ARG A 457 -17.27 14.01 -17.46
CA ARG A 457 -16.35 14.64 -18.44
C ARG A 457 -14.94 14.67 -17.91
N GLU A 458 -13.95 14.43 -18.78
CA GLU A 458 -12.55 14.64 -18.49
C GLU A 458 -12.10 16.08 -18.76
N TRP A 459 -12.73 16.74 -19.73
CA TRP A 459 -12.51 18.13 -20.12
C TRP A 459 -13.82 18.91 -20.09
N LYS A 460 -13.81 20.11 -19.48
CA LYS A 460 -15.02 20.94 -19.39
C LYS A 460 -15.47 21.41 -20.76
N TYR A 461 -14.54 21.81 -21.63
CA TYR A 461 -14.83 22.46 -22.91
C TYR A 461 -14.72 21.51 -24.10
N SER A 462 -13.85 20.53 -24.05
CA SER A 462 -13.70 19.51 -25.10
C SER A 462 -14.55 18.28 -24.83
N SER A 463 -15.36 17.87 -25.82
CA SER A 463 -16.12 16.63 -25.70
C SER A 463 -15.20 15.43 -25.89
N GLN A 464 -15.35 14.44 -25.02
CA GLN A 464 -14.65 13.17 -25.11
C GLN A 464 -15.26 12.21 -26.16
N PHE A 465 -16.48 12.48 -26.63
CA PHE A 465 -17.18 11.65 -27.60
C PHE A 465 -17.29 12.30 -28.98
N ASN A 466 -17.32 13.62 -29.07
CA ASN A 466 -17.62 14.36 -30.30
C ASN A 466 -16.42 15.10 -30.90
N ASN A 467 -15.22 14.94 -30.36
CA ASN A 467 -14.03 15.59 -30.86
C ASN A 467 -12.86 14.63 -31.10
N PRO A 468 -12.97 13.70 -32.06
CA PRO A 468 -11.97 12.67 -32.31
C PRO A 468 -10.62 13.22 -32.81
N SER A 469 -10.56 14.47 -33.28
CA SER A 469 -9.30 15.11 -33.69
C SER A 469 -8.40 15.55 -32.54
N LYS A 470 -8.96 15.72 -31.35
CA LYS A 470 -8.21 16.11 -30.13
C LYS A 470 -8.03 14.96 -29.15
N ILE A 471 -8.94 13.99 -29.19
CA ILE A 471 -8.94 12.83 -28.29
C ILE A 471 -9.30 11.64 -29.19
N GLY A 472 -8.33 10.79 -29.46
CA GLY A 472 -8.60 9.56 -30.22
C GLY A 472 -9.66 8.72 -29.50
N VAL A 473 -10.73 8.34 -30.18
CA VAL A 473 -11.81 7.51 -29.59
C VAL A 473 -11.26 6.21 -29.00
N ASN A 474 -10.22 5.65 -29.65
CA ASN A 474 -9.53 4.46 -29.16
C ASN A 474 -8.62 4.75 -27.95
N GLU A 475 -7.99 5.92 -27.89
CA GLU A 475 -7.19 6.36 -26.73
C GLU A 475 -8.06 6.56 -25.50
N TYR A 476 -9.23 7.20 -25.63
CA TYR A 476 -10.14 7.36 -24.53
C TYR A 476 -10.61 6.01 -23.96
N LYS A 477 -11.02 5.06 -24.83
CA LYS A 477 -11.57 3.78 -24.39
C LYS A 477 -10.56 2.80 -23.79
N ALA A 478 -9.29 3.02 -23.97
CA ALA A 478 -8.28 2.06 -23.55
C ALA A 478 -7.12 2.69 -22.77
N HIS A 479 -7.19 3.98 -22.47
CA HIS A 479 -6.09 4.69 -21.82
C HIS A 479 -5.82 4.15 -20.42
N ARG A 480 -4.53 4.06 -20.05
CA ARG A 480 -4.10 3.54 -18.75
C ARG A 480 -4.46 4.44 -17.57
N HIS A 481 -4.47 5.79 -17.75
CA HIS A 481 -4.92 6.73 -16.73
C HIS A 481 -6.43 6.91 -16.71
N ILE A 482 -6.98 7.17 -15.52
CA ILE A 482 -8.41 7.48 -15.30
C ILE A 482 -8.48 8.79 -14.52
N SER A 483 -7.86 9.82 -15.07
CA SER A 483 -7.55 11.08 -14.40
C SER A 483 -8.79 11.91 -14.03
N HIS A 484 -9.92 11.71 -14.70
CA HIS A 484 -11.18 12.40 -14.41
C HIS A 484 -11.97 11.81 -13.24
N LEU A 485 -11.49 10.74 -12.59
CA LEU A 485 -12.15 10.11 -11.46
C LEU A 485 -11.40 10.28 -10.13
N MET A 486 -10.57 11.32 -10.02
CA MET A 486 -9.86 11.64 -8.77
C MET A 486 -10.80 11.87 -7.61
N GLY A 487 -11.95 12.49 -7.86
CA GLY A 487 -13.00 12.73 -6.87
C GLY A 487 -13.62 11.44 -6.31
N LEU A 488 -13.62 10.34 -7.07
CA LEU A 488 -14.05 9.02 -6.61
C LEU A 488 -12.96 8.33 -5.78
N TYR A 489 -11.73 8.29 -6.30
CA TYR A 489 -10.54 7.79 -5.59
C TYR A 489 -9.27 8.45 -6.14
N PRO A 490 -8.33 8.91 -5.29
CA PRO A 490 -8.25 8.75 -3.83
C PRO A 490 -9.01 9.81 -3.02
N CYS A 491 -9.52 10.89 -3.67
CA CYS A 491 -10.31 11.90 -2.98
C CYS A 491 -11.69 11.35 -2.53
N THR A 492 -12.55 12.23 -2.00
CA THR A 492 -13.81 11.82 -1.37
C THR A 492 -15.03 12.61 -1.86
N GLN A 493 -14.86 13.35 -2.95
CA GLN A 493 -15.86 14.26 -3.49
C GLN A 493 -17.03 13.51 -4.12
N ILE A 494 -16.75 12.43 -4.87
CA ILE A 494 -17.74 11.65 -5.60
C ILE A 494 -18.10 10.42 -4.78
N SER A 495 -19.35 10.33 -4.36
CA SER A 495 -19.90 9.16 -3.68
C SER A 495 -21.42 9.10 -3.87
N GLU A 496 -22.00 7.91 -3.68
CA GLU A 496 -23.45 7.71 -3.75
C GLU A 496 -24.21 8.61 -2.76
N ASP A 497 -23.65 8.83 -1.57
CA ASP A 497 -24.26 9.66 -0.52
C ASP A 497 -24.16 11.17 -0.80
N ALA A 498 -23.16 11.62 -1.57
CA ALA A 498 -22.96 13.03 -1.89
C ALA A 498 -23.83 13.49 -3.08
N ASP A 499 -23.75 12.80 -4.20
CA ASP A 499 -24.56 13.02 -5.39
C ASP A 499 -24.66 11.73 -6.20
N LYS A 500 -25.83 11.10 -6.17
CA LYS A 500 -26.07 9.83 -6.85
C LYS A 500 -25.96 9.94 -8.38
N THR A 501 -26.31 11.08 -8.96
CA THR A 501 -26.25 11.29 -10.42
C THR A 501 -24.80 11.36 -10.89
N VAL A 502 -23.96 12.13 -10.21
CA VAL A 502 -22.53 12.24 -10.48
C VAL A 502 -21.83 10.89 -10.22
N PHE A 503 -22.22 10.19 -9.15
CA PHE A 503 -21.67 8.87 -8.83
C PHE A 503 -21.97 7.85 -9.94
N GLU A 504 -23.19 7.78 -10.46
CA GLU A 504 -23.55 6.88 -11.56
C GLU A 504 -22.85 7.29 -12.88
N ALA A 505 -22.68 8.58 -13.14
CA ALA A 505 -21.92 9.07 -14.29
C ALA A 505 -20.42 8.66 -14.19
N ALA A 506 -19.84 8.72 -12.99
CA ALA A 506 -18.47 8.24 -12.71
C ALA A 506 -18.36 6.72 -12.94
N ARG A 507 -19.32 5.92 -12.48
CA ARG A 507 -19.37 4.47 -12.76
C ARG A 507 -19.44 4.18 -14.26
N GLN A 508 -20.31 4.88 -15.00
CA GLN A 508 -20.38 4.74 -16.46
C GLN A 508 -19.05 5.11 -17.13
N SER A 509 -18.36 6.17 -16.67
CA SER A 509 -17.04 6.56 -17.18
C SER A 509 -15.98 5.48 -16.93
N LEU A 510 -16.00 4.85 -15.76
CA LEU A 510 -15.10 3.75 -15.41
C LEU A 510 -15.31 2.54 -16.34
N ILE A 511 -16.57 2.17 -16.59
CA ILE A 511 -16.94 1.10 -17.53
C ILE A 511 -16.49 1.44 -18.96
N ALA A 512 -16.70 2.68 -19.42
CA ALA A 512 -16.33 3.11 -20.77
C ALA A 512 -14.81 3.15 -20.99
N ARG A 513 -14.03 3.55 -19.96
CA ARG A 513 -12.58 3.51 -20.00
C ARG A 513 -12.07 2.08 -20.16
N GLY A 514 -12.77 1.11 -19.58
CA GLY A 514 -12.52 -0.32 -19.70
C GLY A 514 -11.18 -0.75 -19.08
N ASP A 515 -10.83 -1.99 -19.35
CA ASP A 515 -9.64 -2.64 -18.76
C ASP A 515 -8.45 -2.69 -19.75
N GLY A 516 -8.55 -2.08 -20.92
CA GLY A 516 -7.44 -1.96 -21.87
C GLY A 516 -6.19 -1.37 -21.24
N HIS A 517 -5.01 -1.55 -21.84
CA HIS A 517 -3.73 -1.09 -21.32
C HIS A 517 -3.54 -1.42 -19.84
N GLY A 518 -3.13 -2.65 -19.57
CA GLY A 518 -3.08 -3.21 -18.22
C GLY A 518 -1.73 -3.08 -17.55
N THR A 519 -1.06 -1.90 -17.61
CA THR A 519 0.13 -1.64 -16.79
C THR A 519 -0.21 -1.86 -15.33
N GLY A 520 0.74 -2.35 -14.52
CA GLY A 520 0.45 -2.78 -13.15
C GLY A 520 -0.18 -1.70 -12.29
N TRP A 521 0.38 -0.48 -12.30
CA TRP A 521 -0.22 0.64 -11.56
C TRP A 521 -1.62 1.02 -12.08
N SER A 522 -1.88 0.90 -13.39
CA SER A 522 -3.22 1.16 -13.93
C SER A 522 -4.24 0.14 -13.42
N LEU A 523 -3.87 -1.13 -13.34
CA LEU A 523 -4.71 -2.17 -12.73
C LEU A 523 -4.93 -1.89 -11.25
N GLY A 524 -3.89 -1.50 -10.51
CA GLY A 524 -3.99 -1.06 -9.12
C GLY A 524 -4.98 0.10 -8.94
N HIS A 525 -4.88 1.16 -9.77
CA HIS A 525 -5.83 2.28 -9.75
C HIS A 525 -7.28 1.84 -10.04
N LYS A 526 -7.47 1.00 -11.07
CA LYS A 526 -8.78 0.48 -11.45
C LYS A 526 -9.41 -0.39 -10.36
N ILE A 527 -8.63 -1.19 -9.63
CA ILE A 527 -9.16 -1.96 -8.48
C ILE A 527 -9.69 -0.99 -7.42
N ASN A 528 -8.96 0.06 -7.06
CA ASN A 528 -9.39 1.04 -6.07
C ASN A 528 -10.66 1.80 -6.52
N LEU A 529 -10.72 2.25 -7.77
CA LEU A 529 -11.88 2.93 -8.33
C LEU A 529 -13.12 2.04 -8.37
N ASN A 530 -12.97 0.78 -8.82
CA ASN A 530 -14.06 -0.19 -8.83
C ASN A 530 -14.52 -0.58 -7.41
N ALA A 531 -13.60 -0.64 -6.45
CA ALA A 531 -13.97 -0.84 -5.04
C ALA A 531 -14.84 0.32 -4.52
N ARG A 532 -14.48 1.58 -4.84
CA ARG A 532 -15.31 2.77 -4.51
C ARG A 532 -16.63 2.81 -5.26
N ALA A 533 -16.70 2.23 -6.45
CA ALA A 533 -17.93 2.07 -7.23
C ALA A 533 -18.76 0.85 -6.81
N TYR A 534 -18.36 0.11 -5.79
CA TYR A 534 -19.02 -1.11 -5.26
C TYR A 534 -19.05 -2.30 -6.25
N GLU A 535 -18.13 -2.35 -7.20
CA GLU A 535 -18.04 -3.35 -8.26
C GLU A 535 -17.12 -4.54 -7.90
N GLY A 536 -17.44 -5.25 -6.81
CA GLY A 536 -16.56 -6.29 -6.24
C GLY A 536 -16.20 -7.41 -7.22
N GLN A 537 -17.13 -7.86 -8.06
CA GLN A 537 -16.84 -8.88 -9.07
C GLN A 537 -15.88 -8.36 -10.14
N HIS A 538 -16.02 -7.09 -10.52
CA HIS A 538 -15.09 -6.47 -11.48
C HIS A 538 -13.70 -6.26 -10.87
N CYS A 539 -13.63 -5.88 -9.59
CA CYS A 539 -12.35 -5.85 -8.85
C CYS A 539 -11.62 -7.20 -8.95
N HIS A 540 -12.32 -8.32 -8.76
CA HIS A 540 -11.70 -9.65 -8.86
C HIS A 540 -11.23 -9.97 -10.29
N ASN A 541 -11.96 -9.53 -11.32
CA ASN A 541 -11.49 -9.67 -12.71
C ASN A 541 -10.19 -8.88 -12.96
N LEU A 542 -10.06 -7.69 -12.39
CA LEU A 542 -8.83 -6.90 -12.44
C LEU A 542 -7.70 -7.54 -11.64
N ILE A 543 -7.99 -8.12 -10.46
CA ILE A 543 -7.04 -8.90 -9.66
C ILE A 543 -6.47 -10.06 -10.48
N LYS A 544 -7.32 -10.83 -11.15
CA LYS A 544 -6.88 -11.92 -12.03
C LYS A 544 -5.94 -11.43 -13.14
N ARG A 545 -6.18 -10.24 -13.67
CA ARG A 545 -5.29 -9.63 -14.67
C ARG A 545 -3.96 -9.18 -14.08
N ALA A 546 -4.01 -8.52 -12.92
CA ALA A 546 -2.81 -8.04 -12.23
C ALA A 546 -1.86 -9.17 -11.83
N LEU A 547 -2.38 -10.36 -11.53
CA LEU A 547 -1.61 -11.52 -11.12
C LEU A 547 -1.17 -12.43 -12.29
N GLN A 548 -1.32 -11.99 -13.52
CA GLN A 548 -0.79 -12.74 -14.67
C GLN A 548 0.72 -12.55 -14.80
N GLN A 549 1.41 -13.64 -15.09
CA GLN A 549 2.86 -13.59 -15.30
C GLN A 549 3.22 -12.84 -16.57
N THR A 550 4.23 -11.97 -16.47
CA THR A 550 4.88 -11.32 -17.61
C THR A 550 6.35 -11.70 -17.69
N TRP A 551 6.89 -11.67 -18.92
CA TRP A 551 8.32 -11.82 -19.20
C TRP A 551 8.88 -10.58 -19.90
N ASP A 552 8.05 -9.57 -20.13
CA ASP A 552 8.45 -8.33 -20.79
C ASP A 552 9.33 -7.50 -19.83
N THR A 553 10.54 -7.16 -20.26
CA THR A 553 11.51 -6.36 -19.51
C THR A 553 11.81 -5.02 -20.19
N GLY A 554 11.21 -4.76 -21.34
CA GLY A 554 11.27 -3.48 -22.04
C GLY A 554 10.11 -2.56 -21.62
N VAL A 555 10.23 -1.27 -21.97
CA VAL A 555 9.13 -0.31 -21.76
C VAL A 555 7.95 -0.66 -22.67
N ASN A 556 6.80 -0.93 -22.10
CA ASN A 556 5.58 -1.31 -22.79
C ASN A 556 4.34 -0.74 -22.09
N GLU A 557 3.78 0.31 -22.65
CA GLU A 557 2.65 1.06 -22.10
C GLU A 557 1.32 0.29 -22.08
N ALA A 558 1.28 -0.89 -22.64
CA ALA A 558 0.09 -1.76 -22.71
C ALA A 558 0.23 -3.06 -21.92
N ALA A 559 1.43 -3.37 -21.42
CA ALA A 559 1.72 -4.60 -20.70
C ALA A 559 1.80 -4.35 -19.18
N GLY A 560 1.39 -5.36 -18.41
CA GLY A 560 1.46 -5.39 -16.96
C GLY A 560 1.48 -6.82 -16.47
N GLY A 561 1.24 -7.02 -15.19
CA GLY A 561 1.26 -8.32 -14.53
C GLY A 561 2.37 -8.43 -13.52
N ILE A 562 2.82 -9.64 -13.21
CA ILE A 562 3.85 -9.90 -12.21
C ILE A 562 5.00 -10.72 -12.76
N TYR A 563 6.21 -10.46 -12.27
CA TYR A 563 7.37 -11.31 -12.47
C TYR A 563 7.36 -12.49 -11.49
N GLU A 564 8.23 -13.50 -11.73
CA GLU A 564 8.32 -14.69 -10.87
C GLU A 564 8.63 -14.40 -9.39
N ASN A 565 9.21 -13.25 -9.10
CA ASN A 565 9.49 -12.78 -7.74
C ASN A 565 8.35 -11.95 -7.13
N LEU A 566 7.19 -11.90 -7.77
CA LEU A 566 6.00 -11.12 -7.42
C LEU A 566 6.16 -9.59 -7.53
N TRP A 567 7.21 -9.09 -8.16
CA TRP A 567 7.30 -7.68 -8.48
C TRP A 567 6.31 -7.33 -9.60
N ASP A 568 5.65 -6.20 -9.43
CA ASP A 568 4.74 -5.65 -10.44
C ASP A 568 5.48 -5.19 -11.69
N ALA A 569 4.79 -5.21 -12.80
CA ALA A 569 5.30 -4.76 -14.09
C ALA A 569 4.46 -3.64 -14.66
N HIS A 570 5.11 -2.57 -14.99
CA HIS A 570 4.59 -1.61 -15.98
C HIS A 570 4.53 -2.24 -17.39
N ALA A 571 5.46 -2.85 -18.06
CA ALA A 571 6.82 -3.26 -17.97
C ALA A 571 7.80 -2.11 -18.32
N PRO A 572 9.07 -2.09 -17.82
CA PRO A 572 9.63 -3.07 -16.89
C PRO A 572 9.10 -2.91 -15.45
N TYR A 573 9.83 -3.43 -14.44
CA TYR A 573 9.48 -3.36 -13.04
C TYR A 573 9.18 -1.94 -12.57
N GLN A 574 8.00 -1.78 -11.98
CA GLN A 574 7.59 -0.64 -11.14
C GLN A 574 6.88 -1.17 -9.89
N ILE A 575 7.10 -0.52 -8.74
CA ILE A 575 6.57 -1.02 -7.46
C ILE A 575 5.14 -0.54 -7.15
N ASP A 576 4.70 0.49 -7.83
CA ASP A 576 3.42 1.16 -7.58
C ASP A 576 2.22 0.24 -7.74
N GLY A 577 2.22 -0.69 -8.71
CA GLY A 577 1.16 -1.69 -8.86
C GLY A 577 1.08 -2.67 -7.69
N ASN A 578 2.21 -3.06 -7.07
CA ASN A 578 2.20 -3.85 -5.84
C ASN A 578 1.44 -3.14 -4.72
N PHE A 579 1.68 -1.83 -4.54
CA PHE A 579 1.05 -1.02 -3.50
C PHE A 579 -0.41 -0.69 -3.84
N GLY A 580 -0.68 -0.36 -5.10
CA GLY A 580 -2.04 -0.10 -5.59
C GLY A 580 -2.98 -1.29 -5.44
N TYR A 581 -2.48 -2.51 -5.68
CA TYR A 581 -3.21 -3.74 -5.42
C TYR A 581 -3.57 -3.89 -3.93
N THR A 582 -2.58 -3.74 -3.04
CA THR A 582 -2.78 -3.88 -1.60
C THR A 582 -3.79 -2.86 -1.07
N ALA A 583 -3.72 -1.61 -1.52
CA ALA A 583 -4.69 -0.57 -1.19
C ALA A 583 -6.09 -0.90 -1.74
N GLY A 584 -6.18 -1.38 -2.99
CA GLY A 584 -7.44 -1.75 -3.62
C GLY A 584 -8.15 -2.89 -2.90
N VAL A 585 -7.42 -3.91 -2.48
CA VAL A 585 -7.98 -5.00 -1.65
C VAL A 585 -8.45 -4.48 -0.30
N ALA A 586 -7.74 -3.56 0.34
CA ALA A 586 -8.20 -2.92 1.57
C ALA A 586 -9.51 -2.14 1.34
N GLU A 587 -9.62 -1.37 0.25
CA GLU A 587 -10.84 -0.64 -0.14
C GLU A 587 -12.03 -1.58 -0.47
N MET A 588 -11.77 -2.78 -1.01
CA MET A 588 -12.80 -3.79 -1.24
C MET A 588 -13.42 -4.31 0.06
N LEU A 589 -12.64 -4.33 1.16
CA LEU A 589 -13.02 -4.91 2.44
C LEU A 589 -13.53 -3.87 3.44
N LEU A 590 -12.96 -2.66 3.44
CA LEU A 590 -13.31 -1.59 4.38
C LEU A 590 -13.13 -0.22 3.74
N GLN A 591 -14.18 0.58 3.69
CA GLN A 591 -14.10 1.99 3.33
C GLN A 591 -14.49 2.89 4.50
N SER A 592 -13.88 4.09 4.58
CA SER A 592 -14.18 5.03 5.66
C SER A 592 -14.14 6.51 5.23
N HIS A 593 -14.09 6.79 3.95
CA HIS A 593 -13.90 8.12 3.37
C HIS A 593 -15.05 9.11 3.64
N ASN A 594 -16.25 8.64 3.99
CA ASN A 594 -17.42 9.46 4.30
C ASN A 594 -17.76 9.45 5.80
N ASP A 595 -16.73 9.41 6.67
CA ASP A 595 -16.86 9.40 8.13
C ASP A 595 -17.70 8.23 8.68
N LYS A 596 -17.85 7.15 7.91
CA LYS A 596 -18.54 5.91 8.30
C LYS A 596 -17.73 4.68 7.86
N LEU A 597 -17.81 3.61 8.64
CA LEU A 597 -17.19 2.33 8.32
C LEU A 597 -18.14 1.54 7.41
N VAL A 598 -17.78 1.42 6.13
CA VAL A 598 -18.53 0.61 5.15
C VAL A 598 -17.87 -0.77 5.09
N ILE A 599 -18.59 -1.79 5.54
CA ILE A 599 -18.09 -3.15 5.71
C ILE A 599 -18.32 -3.96 4.44
N LEU A 600 -17.25 -4.58 3.91
CA LEU A 600 -17.25 -5.42 2.72
C LEU A 600 -17.96 -4.77 1.49
N PRO A 601 -17.68 -3.49 1.18
CA PRO A 601 -18.43 -2.76 0.16
C PRO A 601 -18.29 -3.35 -1.25
N ALA A 602 -17.16 -4.01 -1.53
CA ALA A 602 -16.88 -4.57 -2.84
C ALA A 602 -16.30 -6.00 -2.74
N LEU A 603 -16.89 -6.82 -1.87
CA LEU A 603 -16.51 -8.23 -1.74
C LEU A 603 -16.87 -8.98 -3.04
N PRO A 604 -15.95 -9.73 -3.68
CA PRO A 604 -16.27 -10.59 -4.83
C PRO A 604 -16.98 -11.86 -4.34
N THR A 605 -18.29 -11.77 -4.20
CA THR A 605 -19.13 -12.77 -3.53
C THR A 605 -19.12 -14.15 -4.17
N THR A 606 -18.70 -14.27 -5.45
CA THR A 606 -18.56 -15.57 -6.12
C THR A 606 -17.29 -16.29 -5.69
N PHE A 607 -16.19 -15.54 -5.38
CA PHE A 607 -14.87 -16.12 -5.13
C PHE A 607 -14.49 -16.09 -3.65
N TRP A 608 -14.64 -14.94 -2.97
CA TRP A 608 -14.26 -14.80 -1.56
C TRP A 608 -15.43 -15.18 -0.63
N GLN A 609 -15.87 -16.43 -0.74
CA GLN A 609 -16.98 -16.96 0.06
C GLN A 609 -16.70 -16.98 1.57
N LYS A 610 -15.43 -17.19 1.96
CA LYS A 610 -14.97 -17.24 3.34
C LYS A 610 -13.61 -16.56 3.44
N GLY A 611 -13.43 -15.83 4.51
CA GLY A 611 -12.13 -15.19 4.81
C GLY A 611 -12.19 -14.35 6.05
N SER A 612 -11.06 -13.72 6.33
CA SER A 612 -10.93 -12.74 7.40
C SER A 612 -9.87 -11.69 7.04
N VAL A 613 -10.09 -10.48 7.51
CA VAL A 613 -9.04 -9.46 7.56
C VAL A 613 -8.95 -8.92 8.98
N LYS A 614 -7.74 -8.77 9.48
CA LYS A 614 -7.46 -8.22 10.81
C LYS A 614 -6.66 -6.94 10.69
N GLY A 615 -6.96 -6.00 11.58
CA GLY A 615 -6.14 -4.81 11.79
C GLY A 615 -6.20 -3.75 10.70
N LEU A 616 -7.20 -3.73 9.83
CA LEU A 616 -7.42 -2.59 8.92
C LEU A 616 -7.66 -1.31 9.72
N LYS A 617 -7.10 -0.20 9.26
CA LYS A 617 -7.34 1.13 9.83
C LYS A 617 -8.43 1.86 9.05
N ALA A 618 -9.09 2.76 9.76
CA ALA A 618 -10.13 3.60 9.19
C ALA A 618 -10.03 5.04 9.73
N VAL A 619 -10.62 5.97 9.01
CA VAL A 619 -10.78 7.38 9.38
C VAL A 619 -11.38 7.49 10.78
N GLY A 620 -10.93 8.45 11.58
CA GLY A 620 -11.28 8.58 13.01
C GLY A 620 -10.44 7.69 13.92
N ASN A 621 -9.35 7.12 13.38
CA ASN A 621 -8.42 6.22 14.07
C ASN A 621 -9.10 4.98 14.66
N PHE A 622 -9.97 4.35 13.87
CA PHE A 622 -10.51 3.03 14.19
C PHE A 622 -9.57 1.92 13.67
N THR A 623 -9.56 0.78 14.38
CA THR A 623 -8.95 -0.47 13.90
C THR A 623 -10.05 -1.50 13.78
N VAL A 624 -10.12 -2.20 12.64
CA VAL A 624 -11.25 -3.04 12.28
C VAL A 624 -10.79 -4.42 11.85
N ASP A 625 -11.37 -5.45 12.48
CA ASP A 625 -11.27 -6.85 12.04
C ASP A 625 -12.61 -7.27 11.45
N ILE A 626 -12.60 -8.04 10.36
CA ILE A 626 -13.79 -8.52 9.68
C ILE A 626 -13.63 -10.01 9.39
N ASP A 627 -14.55 -10.82 9.90
CA ASP A 627 -14.69 -12.22 9.52
C ASP A 627 -15.93 -12.38 8.65
N TRP A 628 -15.86 -13.17 7.57
CA TRP A 628 -17.01 -13.44 6.70
C TRP A 628 -17.09 -14.92 6.29
N ALA A 629 -18.33 -15.38 6.05
CA ALA A 629 -18.64 -16.69 5.52
C ALA A 629 -19.91 -16.62 4.70
N GLY A 630 -20.01 -17.41 3.62
CA GLY A 630 -21.11 -17.32 2.65
C GLY A 630 -21.21 -15.91 2.05
N ALA A 631 -20.07 -15.28 1.82
CA ALA A 631 -19.94 -13.91 1.33
C ALA A 631 -20.68 -12.84 2.18
N LYS A 632 -20.85 -13.10 3.49
CA LYS A 632 -21.50 -12.18 4.43
C LYS A 632 -20.64 -12.01 5.68
N ALA A 633 -20.57 -10.77 6.20
CA ALA A 633 -19.89 -10.53 7.47
C ALA A 633 -20.54 -11.35 8.59
N THR A 634 -19.76 -12.15 9.29
CA THR A 634 -20.21 -12.92 10.45
C THR A 634 -19.86 -12.23 11.75
N LYS A 635 -18.70 -11.54 11.77
CA LYS A 635 -18.23 -10.76 12.91
C LYS A 635 -17.43 -9.57 12.41
N VAL A 636 -17.67 -8.42 13.01
CA VAL A 636 -16.83 -7.23 12.84
C VAL A 636 -16.39 -6.76 14.22
N GLN A 637 -15.08 -6.66 14.45
CA GLN A 637 -14.53 -6.10 15.68
C GLN A 637 -13.96 -4.71 15.39
N ILE A 638 -14.31 -3.73 16.21
CA ILE A 638 -13.92 -2.33 16.04
C ILE A 638 -13.24 -1.86 17.33
N VAL A 639 -11.99 -1.44 17.22
CA VAL A 639 -11.27 -0.75 18.31
C VAL A 639 -11.34 0.74 18.03
N SER A 640 -11.93 1.51 18.94
CA SER A 640 -11.98 2.98 18.86
C SER A 640 -10.78 3.58 19.59
N ASN A 641 -9.75 3.96 18.86
CA ASN A 641 -8.52 4.49 19.49
C ASN A 641 -8.70 5.92 20.04
N MET A 642 -9.71 6.67 19.59
CA MET A 642 -9.95 8.07 19.99
C MET A 642 -11.22 8.30 20.80
N GLY A 643 -12.17 7.34 20.81
CA GLY A 643 -13.43 7.49 21.54
C GLY A 643 -14.46 8.38 20.84
N THR A 644 -14.43 8.41 19.50
CA THR A 644 -15.39 9.17 18.67
C THR A 644 -16.66 8.35 18.42
N THR A 645 -17.73 8.98 17.94
CA THR A 645 -18.91 8.26 17.48
C THR A 645 -18.54 7.35 16.30
N CYS A 646 -18.94 6.08 16.37
CA CYS A 646 -18.77 5.11 15.30
C CYS A 646 -20.06 5.01 14.48
N ILE A 647 -19.95 5.17 13.17
CA ILE A 647 -21.03 4.94 12.21
C ILE A 647 -20.63 3.75 11.36
N VAL A 648 -21.55 2.76 11.23
CA VAL A 648 -21.30 1.54 10.46
C VAL A 648 -22.39 1.39 9.40
N LYS A 649 -21.96 1.21 8.14
CA LYS A 649 -22.83 0.89 6.99
C LYS A 649 -22.56 -0.54 6.56
N TYR A 650 -23.56 -1.38 6.60
CA TYR A 650 -23.55 -2.76 6.10
C TYR A 650 -24.98 -3.24 5.88
N THR A 651 -25.20 -4.06 4.87
CA THR A 651 -26.54 -4.58 4.50
C THR A 651 -27.28 -5.16 5.71
N ASN A 652 -28.46 -4.59 6.00
CA ASN A 652 -29.33 -4.98 7.11
C ASN A 652 -28.68 -4.94 8.50
N VAL A 653 -27.65 -4.14 8.71
CA VAL A 653 -26.90 -4.11 10.01
C VAL A 653 -27.83 -3.79 11.18
N ALA A 654 -28.83 -2.95 10.99
CA ALA A 654 -29.79 -2.59 12.04
C ALA A 654 -30.75 -3.73 12.42
N LYS A 655 -31.01 -4.65 11.50
CA LYS A 655 -31.98 -5.75 11.67
C LYS A 655 -31.32 -7.06 12.07
N ASP A 656 -30.27 -7.45 11.36
CA ASP A 656 -29.70 -8.80 11.40
C ASP A 656 -28.50 -8.91 12.32
N TYR A 657 -28.00 -7.80 12.88
CA TYR A 657 -26.83 -7.76 13.73
C TYR A 657 -27.11 -7.16 15.10
N LYS A 658 -26.25 -7.47 16.05
CA LYS A 658 -26.21 -6.83 17.36
C LYS A 658 -24.83 -6.25 17.62
N VAL A 659 -24.78 -5.20 18.45
CA VAL A 659 -23.52 -4.56 18.88
C VAL A 659 -23.31 -4.85 20.36
N THR A 660 -22.11 -5.32 20.72
CA THR A 660 -21.70 -5.55 22.11
C THR A 660 -20.33 -4.94 22.36
N THR A 661 -19.98 -4.74 23.61
CA THR A 661 -18.59 -4.55 24.03
C THR A 661 -17.85 -5.90 24.03
N ALA A 662 -16.52 -5.89 24.18
CA ALA A 662 -15.71 -7.10 24.21
C ALA A 662 -16.10 -8.08 25.34
N ASP A 663 -16.60 -7.57 26.47
CA ASP A 663 -17.11 -8.36 27.60
C ASP A 663 -18.57 -8.79 27.45
N GLY A 664 -19.14 -8.61 26.25
CA GLY A 664 -20.47 -9.12 25.86
C GLY A 664 -21.64 -8.23 26.27
N LYS A 665 -21.43 -7.05 26.89
CA LYS A 665 -22.52 -6.13 27.23
C LYS A 665 -23.12 -5.50 25.97
N THR A 666 -24.44 -5.46 25.88
CA THR A 666 -25.15 -4.87 24.74
C THR A 666 -24.89 -3.37 24.66
N VAL A 667 -24.51 -2.88 23.49
CA VAL A 667 -24.37 -1.46 23.16
C VAL A 667 -25.64 -0.99 22.45
N LYS A 668 -26.27 0.08 22.98
CA LYS A 668 -27.45 0.68 22.35
C LYS A 668 -27.01 1.48 21.12
N ALA A 669 -27.16 0.89 19.94
CA ALA A 669 -26.95 1.59 18.69
C ALA A 669 -28.21 2.35 18.25
N LYS A 670 -28.02 3.57 17.72
CA LYS A 670 -29.08 4.34 17.05
C LYS A 670 -29.17 3.84 15.61
N ARG A 671 -30.37 3.42 15.19
CA ARG A 671 -30.65 3.11 13.79
C ARG A 671 -30.74 4.42 13.00
N ILE A 672 -29.98 4.54 11.92
CA ILE A 672 -30.06 5.62 10.93
C ILE A 672 -30.91 5.15 9.74
N SER A 673 -30.62 3.95 9.24
CA SER A 673 -31.41 3.23 8.23
C SER A 673 -31.40 1.73 8.52
N ASP A 674 -31.91 0.88 7.62
CA ASP A 674 -31.76 -0.58 7.73
C ASP A 674 -30.29 -1.00 7.62
N ASP A 675 -29.54 -0.30 6.79
CA ASP A 675 -28.15 -0.58 6.46
C ASP A 675 -27.14 0.29 7.22
N GLU A 676 -27.62 1.18 8.14
CA GLU A 676 -26.73 2.10 8.82
C GLU A 676 -27.11 2.29 10.30
N ILE A 677 -26.10 2.15 11.17
CA ILE A 677 -26.23 2.38 12.62
C ILE A 677 -25.12 3.31 13.13
N SER A 678 -25.40 4.00 14.24
CA SER A 678 -24.36 4.74 14.98
C SER A 678 -24.39 4.44 16.48
N PHE A 679 -23.23 4.49 17.11
CA PHE A 679 -23.12 4.34 18.57
C PHE A 679 -21.92 5.13 19.11
N PRO A 680 -22.03 5.64 20.37
CA PRO A 680 -20.91 6.30 21.02
C PRO A 680 -19.85 5.27 21.39
N THR A 681 -18.58 5.68 21.31
CA THR A 681 -17.45 4.85 21.73
C THR A 681 -16.63 5.55 22.80
N VAL A 682 -15.79 4.80 23.51
CA VAL A 682 -14.79 5.34 24.43
C VAL A 682 -13.38 5.04 23.90
N LYS A 683 -12.41 5.88 24.26
CA LYS A 683 -11.02 5.70 23.84
C LYS A 683 -10.48 4.34 24.32
N GLY A 684 -9.94 3.54 23.39
CA GLY A 684 -9.48 2.18 23.64
C GLY A 684 -10.62 1.14 23.75
N GLY A 685 -11.88 1.56 23.59
CA GLY A 685 -13.03 0.65 23.66
C GLY A 685 -13.07 -0.31 22.47
N VAL A 686 -13.41 -1.57 22.75
CA VAL A 686 -13.57 -2.63 21.75
C VAL A 686 -15.04 -2.98 21.62
N TYR A 687 -15.53 -2.93 20.39
CA TYR A 687 -16.93 -3.17 20.02
C TYR A 687 -17.01 -4.32 19.03
N VAL A 688 -18.00 -5.20 19.21
CA VAL A 688 -18.18 -6.37 18.37
C VAL A 688 -19.58 -6.33 17.76
N ILE A 689 -19.66 -6.39 16.44
CA ILE A 689 -20.90 -6.52 15.68
C ILE A 689 -20.96 -7.96 15.17
N VAL A 690 -21.96 -8.71 15.58
CA VAL A 690 -22.15 -10.11 15.19
C VAL A 690 -23.51 -10.33 14.56
N SER A 691 -23.56 -11.16 13.53
CA SER A 691 -24.82 -11.62 12.95
C SER A 691 -25.62 -12.42 13.99
N LYS A 692 -26.89 -12.13 14.13
CA LYS A 692 -27.80 -12.89 15.03
C LYS A 692 -27.87 -14.35 14.63
N THR A 693 -27.76 -14.65 13.34
CA THR A 693 -27.73 -16.04 12.82
C THR A 693 -26.42 -16.75 13.19
N ALA A 694 -25.27 -16.06 13.04
CA ALA A 694 -23.97 -16.64 13.43
C ALA A 694 -23.89 -16.90 14.94
N ASP A 695 -24.47 -16.02 15.76
CA ASP A 695 -24.59 -16.20 17.21
C ASP A 695 -25.42 -17.45 17.57
N ALA A 696 -26.52 -17.66 16.87
CA ALA A 696 -27.37 -18.84 17.08
C ALA A 696 -26.61 -20.14 16.71
N ILE A 697 -25.85 -20.12 15.60
CA ILE A 697 -25.02 -21.25 15.18
C ILE A 697 -23.88 -21.51 16.20
N ALA A 698 -23.19 -20.47 16.66
CA ALA A 698 -22.15 -20.58 17.68
C ALA A 698 -22.69 -21.09 19.03
N ALA A 699 -23.88 -20.65 19.41
CA ALA A 699 -24.57 -21.18 20.60
C ALA A 699 -24.92 -22.66 20.44
N ILE A 700 -25.35 -23.08 19.25
CA ILE A 700 -25.61 -24.49 18.93
C ILE A 700 -24.31 -25.32 18.97
N GLN A 701 -23.20 -24.81 18.37
CA GLN A 701 -21.90 -25.47 18.40
C GLN A 701 -21.34 -25.59 19.84
N LYS A 702 -21.43 -24.51 20.62
CA LYS A 702 -21.02 -24.51 22.03
C LYS A 702 -21.89 -25.43 22.89
N ALA A 703 -23.15 -25.63 22.51
CA ALA A 703 -24.03 -26.63 23.10
C ALA A 703 -23.63 -28.06 22.71
N GLN A 704 -23.01 -28.25 21.55
CA GLN A 704 -22.52 -29.53 21.05
C GLN A 704 -21.17 -29.96 21.64
N ASP A 705 -20.41 -29.06 22.23
CA ASP A 705 -19.13 -29.37 22.91
C ASP A 705 -19.30 -30.06 24.29
N GLY A 706 -20.53 -30.31 24.74
CA GLY A 706 -20.83 -31.15 25.88
C GLY A 706 -21.04 -32.63 25.45
N ASP A 707 -20.72 -33.59 26.32
CA ASP A 707 -21.01 -35.02 26.06
C ASP A 707 -22.51 -35.21 25.81
N ILE A 708 -22.85 -35.99 24.80
CA ILE A 708 -24.26 -36.31 24.49
C ILE A 708 -24.82 -37.20 25.61
N ALA A 709 -25.72 -36.64 26.40
CA ALA A 709 -26.37 -37.36 27.50
C ALA A 709 -27.48 -38.27 27.00
N SER A 710 -28.24 -37.86 25.97
CA SER A 710 -29.24 -38.72 25.33
C SER A 710 -29.57 -38.25 23.91
N VAL A 711 -30.05 -39.16 23.07
CA VAL A 711 -30.54 -38.92 21.71
C VAL A 711 -31.97 -39.44 21.60
N ASP A 712 -32.90 -38.55 21.29
CA ASP A 712 -34.29 -38.88 21.03
C ASP A 712 -34.65 -38.62 19.56
N TYR A 713 -35.49 -39.48 19.00
CA TYR A 713 -36.01 -39.30 17.64
C TYR A 713 -37.51 -39.05 17.68
N TYR A 714 -37.96 -38.16 16.82
CA TYR A 714 -39.39 -37.85 16.69
C TYR A 714 -39.82 -37.90 15.21
N SER A 715 -40.99 -38.37 14.94
CA SER A 715 -41.65 -38.23 13.65
C SER A 715 -42.04 -36.78 13.40
N LEU A 716 -42.33 -36.41 12.16
CA LEU A 716 -42.73 -35.04 11.80
C LEU A 716 -44.00 -34.49 12.50
N ASN A 717 -44.83 -35.40 13.03
CA ASN A 717 -46.01 -35.06 13.85
C ASN A 717 -45.70 -34.92 15.36
N GLY A 718 -44.38 -34.98 15.75
CA GLY A 718 -43.92 -34.79 17.13
C GLY A 718 -43.97 -36.03 18.01
N THR A 719 -44.35 -37.22 17.49
CA THR A 719 -44.37 -38.47 18.26
C THR A 719 -42.97 -39.04 18.43
N LYS A 720 -42.53 -39.32 19.66
CA LYS A 720 -41.25 -39.93 19.95
C LYS A 720 -41.21 -41.35 19.38
N THR A 721 -40.14 -41.68 18.65
CA THR A 721 -39.93 -42.99 18.04
C THR A 721 -38.63 -43.65 18.54
N SER A 722 -38.57 -44.97 18.54
CA SER A 722 -37.30 -45.67 18.73
C SER A 722 -36.45 -45.55 17.48
N GLN A 723 -35.10 -45.58 17.63
CA GLN A 723 -34.13 -45.41 16.58
C GLN A 723 -34.55 -46.04 15.25
N SER A 724 -34.65 -45.27 14.18
CA SER A 724 -35.34 -45.68 12.96
C SER A 724 -34.66 -46.80 12.19
N GLN A 725 -35.37 -47.83 11.88
CA GLN A 725 -34.99 -48.88 10.90
C GLN A 725 -35.69 -48.68 9.53
N SER A 726 -36.48 -47.63 9.32
CA SER A 726 -37.23 -47.41 8.09
C SER A 726 -36.84 -46.12 7.39
N ARG A 727 -36.91 -46.11 6.05
CA ARG A 727 -36.71 -44.90 5.24
C ARG A 727 -37.76 -43.86 5.62
N GLY A 728 -37.32 -42.65 5.98
CA GLY A 728 -38.24 -41.56 6.35
C GLY A 728 -37.51 -40.31 6.84
N VAL A 729 -38.28 -39.26 7.13
CA VAL A 729 -37.79 -38.01 7.67
C VAL A 729 -38.12 -37.96 9.16
N TYR A 730 -37.13 -37.74 9.98
CA TYR A 730 -37.20 -37.69 11.44
C TYR A 730 -36.58 -36.40 11.99
N ILE A 731 -37.00 -36.03 13.19
CA ILE A 731 -36.36 -34.98 13.98
C ILE A 731 -35.50 -35.69 15.04
N LYS A 732 -34.18 -35.53 14.98
CA LYS A 732 -33.21 -36.00 15.97
C LYS A 732 -33.00 -34.91 17.00
N GLN A 733 -33.30 -35.16 18.25
CA GLN A 733 -33.03 -34.27 19.37
C GLN A 733 -31.89 -34.84 20.21
N MET A 734 -30.82 -34.10 20.39
CA MET A 734 -29.68 -34.47 21.24
C MET A 734 -29.72 -33.57 22.49
N LYS A 735 -29.68 -34.22 23.68
CA LYS A 735 -29.50 -33.56 24.96
C LYS A 735 -28.06 -33.75 25.42
N TYR A 736 -27.44 -32.68 25.86
CA TYR A 736 -26.04 -32.68 26.29
C TYR A 736 -25.96 -32.66 27.84
N SER A 737 -24.83 -33.12 28.37
CA SER A 737 -24.56 -33.15 29.82
C SER A 737 -24.59 -31.78 30.50
N ASN A 738 -24.41 -30.72 29.72
CA ASN A 738 -24.50 -29.33 30.16
C ASN A 738 -25.96 -28.78 30.23
N GLY A 739 -26.97 -29.63 29.99
CA GLY A 739 -28.39 -29.29 30.03
C GLY A 739 -28.94 -28.63 28.73
N THR A 740 -28.09 -28.43 27.71
CA THR A 740 -28.54 -27.87 26.43
C THR A 740 -29.15 -28.95 25.51
N THR A 741 -29.90 -28.51 24.52
CA THR A 741 -30.58 -29.43 23.56
C THR A 741 -30.37 -28.92 22.15
N SER A 742 -29.98 -29.79 21.22
CA SER A 742 -29.97 -29.48 19.78
C SER A 742 -30.97 -30.38 19.02
N THR A 743 -31.51 -29.85 17.93
CA THR A 743 -32.54 -30.57 17.14
C THR A 743 -32.15 -30.48 15.65
N THR A 744 -32.10 -31.63 14.99
CA THR A 744 -31.70 -31.73 13.58
C THR A 744 -32.70 -32.59 12.81
N LYS A 745 -33.05 -32.22 11.60
CA LYS A 745 -33.83 -33.03 10.66
C LYS A 745 -32.90 -34.09 10.06
N VAL A 746 -33.28 -35.36 10.17
CA VAL A 746 -32.52 -36.49 9.63
C VAL A 746 -33.39 -37.17 8.57
N ILE A 747 -32.78 -37.49 7.43
CA ILE A 747 -33.40 -38.24 6.33
C ILE A 747 -32.63 -39.56 6.24
N ASN A 748 -33.28 -40.70 6.49
CA ASN A 748 -32.73 -42.03 6.36
C ASN A 748 -33.23 -42.72 5.08
#